data_167074ca4e31958dd206401ddbec1850
#
_entry.id   167074ca4e31958dd206401ddbec1850
#
_cell.length_a   1.000
_cell.length_b   1.000
_cell.length_c   1.000
_cell.angle_alpha   90.00
_cell.angle_beta   90.00
_cell.angle_gamma   90.00
#
_symmetry.space_group_name_H-M   'P 1'
#
loop_
_entity.id
_entity.type
_entity.pdbx_description
1 polymer ?
#
loop_
_entity_poly.entity_id
_entity_poly.type
_entity_poly.pdbx_seq_one_letter_code
_entity_poly.pdbx_strand_id
1 'polypeptide(L)'
;MAENTAVPGTTPTAPVPAPVPAEAPAQAVPAFPGGYNGKILRVNLSTGTTSTEALTEQFCRKWLGGAGFVAYYLWKELKQGVDPLGPDNKLVFAVGPISGLLLPGAARNCIGAKSPLTGGIAKSECGGFWGAELKRAGFDAIIIEGKAEKPVYLWVHDGEVSIRDAAHLWGKDTMDTETAVRTELGDEKIHLAMIGAGGEHMVRYACIMEGCKDAGGRGGLGAVMGSKNLKAVAVRGHNLPAVANPDKVKEIRQRMVAIKHPLSVFGTGGPDMAFHESVGNLPVRNFQAGVFPDVAKINGGVIKDTMRLGMEGCFACPIRCKKVCKFDEPYKVDPEYGGPEYETLAAFGSDCGINDLKAIVKANERCNAYSLDTISCGSTIAFAMECFERGFLTLKDTGGLELKWGNADALLKAVELIAHREGFGNVLAEGTARMARKIGHNSIDFAMQVKGQETSMHEPRIKANMAFGFMFAPAGADHCGSATDGAVSTDKGLTAYHTLGWQSGFVSNEISARKVGFYKIDACNYAAIDSLVLCMFVGYGPEGNAELLKAVTGWDTGIGELLRIGERVLTTMRLFNMREGLTSADDTLPERFFGPKLDGAVAKTQLDHAKIDMVRKYYYTLMGWDANGVPLPEKVEELYID
;
A
#
# COMPACT_ATOMS: atom_id res chain seq x y z
N MET A 1 -101.04 -7.50 35.91
CA MET A 1 -100.35 -7.63 37.18
C MET A 1 -99.36 -8.74 36.98
N ALA A 2 -98.08 -8.38 36.85
CA ALA A 2 -96.97 -9.31 36.97
C ALA A 2 -95.70 -8.42 37.24
N GLU A 3 -95.14 -8.66 38.39
CA GLU A 3 -94.02 -7.91 38.95
C GLU A 3 -92.69 -8.19 38.26
N ASN A 4 -91.97 -7.17 38.15
CA ASN A 4 -90.62 -7.10 37.52
C ASN A 4 -89.58 -7.27 38.65
N THR A 5 -88.82 -8.35 38.65
CA THR A 5 -87.65 -8.51 39.52
C THR A 5 -86.36 -8.39 38.72
N ALA A 6 -85.61 -7.30 38.97
CA ALA A 6 -84.31 -7.04 38.36
C ALA A 6 -83.19 -7.86 39.06
N VAL A 7 -82.37 -8.49 38.23
CA VAL A 7 -81.12 -9.15 38.65
C VAL A 7 -79.95 -8.17 38.55
N PRO A 8 -79.02 -8.08 39.56
CA PRO A 8 -77.91 -7.14 39.51
C PRO A 8 -76.82 -7.58 38.50
N GLY A 9 -76.38 -6.63 37.67
CA GLY A 9 -75.37 -6.83 36.63
C GLY A 9 -73.98 -7.08 37.21
N THR A 10 -73.31 -8.03 36.63
CA THR A 10 -71.86 -8.27 36.84
C THR A 10 -71.07 -7.32 35.97
N THR A 11 -70.22 -6.53 36.60
CA THR A 11 -69.25 -5.65 35.95
C THR A 11 -68.18 -6.49 35.25
N PRO A 12 -67.79 -6.21 33.99
CA PRO A 12 -66.71 -6.94 33.33
C PRO A 12 -65.37 -6.49 33.95
N THR A 13 -64.60 -7.46 34.43
CA THR A 13 -63.18 -7.24 34.82
C THR A 13 -62.35 -7.06 33.58
N ALA A 14 -61.57 -5.96 33.52
CA ALA A 14 -60.62 -5.68 32.47
C ALA A 14 -59.55 -6.81 32.38
N PRO A 15 -59.04 -7.15 31.19
CA PRO A 15 -58.03 -8.20 31.06
C PRO A 15 -56.70 -7.74 31.68
N VAL A 16 -56.11 -8.63 32.47
CA VAL A 16 -54.76 -8.46 33.03
C VAL A 16 -53.75 -8.39 31.87
N PRO A 17 -52.88 -7.36 31.76
CA PRO A 17 -51.90 -7.30 30.73
C PRO A 17 -50.92 -8.47 30.84
N ALA A 18 -50.57 -9.08 29.70
CA ALA A 18 -49.58 -10.15 29.63
C ALA A 18 -48.21 -9.63 30.17
N PRO A 19 -47.40 -10.49 30.83
CA PRO A 19 -46.07 -10.07 31.28
C PRO A 19 -45.21 -9.64 30.12
N VAL A 20 -44.63 -8.43 30.19
CA VAL A 20 -43.64 -7.92 29.25
C VAL A 20 -42.47 -8.89 29.29
N PRO A 21 -41.96 -9.37 28.13
CA PRO A 21 -40.78 -10.21 28.09
C PRO A 21 -39.62 -9.45 28.77
N ALA A 22 -38.91 -10.11 29.66
CA ALA A 22 -37.70 -9.54 30.25
C ALA A 22 -36.73 -9.14 29.15
N GLU A 23 -36.33 -7.89 29.11
CA GLU A 23 -35.27 -7.42 28.22
C GLU A 23 -34.05 -8.33 28.39
N ALA A 24 -33.51 -8.83 27.27
CA ALA A 24 -32.25 -9.53 27.27
C ALA A 24 -31.18 -8.62 27.92
N PRO A 25 -30.29 -9.17 28.76
CA PRO A 25 -29.29 -8.35 29.42
C PRO A 25 -28.53 -7.55 28.40
N ALA A 26 -28.52 -6.24 28.52
CA ALA A 26 -27.74 -5.34 27.67
C ALA A 26 -26.29 -5.83 27.66
N GLN A 27 -25.76 -6.16 26.49
CA GLN A 27 -24.35 -6.52 26.35
C GLN A 27 -23.54 -5.37 26.93
N ALA A 28 -22.64 -5.67 27.87
CA ALA A 28 -21.77 -4.68 28.47
C ALA A 28 -20.99 -3.97 27.36
N VAL A 29 -21.18 -2.66 27.23
CA VAL A 29 -20.40 -1.83 26.30
C VAL A 29 -18.92 -2.00 26.68
N PRO A 30 -18.03 -2.37 25.75
CA PRO A 30 -16.61 -2.54 26.07
C PRO A 30 -16.06 -1.24 26.69
N ALA A 31 -15.18 -1.35 27.67
CA ALA A 31 -14.54 -0.20 28.32
C ALA A 31 -13.68 0.65 27.36
N PHE A 32 -13.42 0.15 26.13
CA PHE A 32 -12.75 0.82 25.03
C PHE A 32 -13.48 0.45 23.73
N PRO A 33 -13.43 1.30 22.66
CA PRO A 33 -14.11 1.01 21.39
C PRO A 33 -13.74 -0.36 20.83
N GLY A 34 -14.70 -1.05 20.26
CA GLY A 34 -14.47 -2.34 19.62
C GLY A 34 -13.40 -2.24 18.52
N GLY A 35 -12.69 -3.36 18.29
CA GLY A 35 -11.65 -3.46 17.28
C GLY A 35 -10.28 -2.90 17.67
N TYR A 36 -10.13 -2.31 18.85
CA TYR A 36 -8.85 -1.80 19.35
C TYR A 36 -8.37 -2.56 20.59
N ASN A 37 -7.05 -2.68 20.74
CA ASN A 37 -6.38 -3.10 21.96
C ASN A 37 -6.14 -1.92 22.92
N GLY A 38 -6.20 -0.69 22.42
CA GLY A 38 -6.00 0.54 23.18
C GLY A 38 -4.54 0.82 23.56
N LYS A 39 -3.56 0.22 22.86
CA LYS A 39 -2.15 0.40 23.20
C LYS A 39 -1.20 0.24 22.01
N ILE A 40 -0.11 0.99 22.07
CA ILE A 40 1.01 0.98 21.12
C ILE A 40 2.27 0.46 21.82
N LEU A 41 3.03 -0.36 21.11
CA LEU A 41 4.36 -0.75 21.53
C LEU A 41 5.39 0.31 21.08
N ARG A 42 6.16 0.82 22.02
CA ARG A 42 7.32 1.67 21.79
C ARG A 42 8.60 0.85 21.96
N VAL A 43 9.50 0.96 20.99
CA VAL A 43 10.78 0.25 20.99
C VAL A 43 11.90 1.24 20.71
N ASN A 44 12.86 1.35 21.61
CA ASN A 44 14.10 2.10 21.37
C ASN A 44 15.27 1.12 21.27
N LEU A 45 15.76 0.95 20.04
CA LEU A 45 16.84 -0.01 19.75
C LEU A 45 18.21 0.43 20.25
N SER A 46 18.44 1.75 20.44
CA SER A 46 19.73 2.24 20.98
C SER A 46 19.88 1.95 22.47
N THR A 47 18.78 1.95 23.21
CA THR A 47 18.79 1.65 24.65
C THR A 47 18.40 0.21 24.96
N GLY A 48 17.88 -0.52 23.96
CA GLY A 48 17.36 -1.87 24.17
C GLY A 48 16.09 -1.91 25.01
N THR A 49 15.30 -0.83 25.07
CA THR A 49 14.12 -0.71 25.92
C THR A 49 12.82 -0.80 25.14
N THR A 50 11.80 -1.34 25.78
CA THR A 50 10.42 -1.38 25.29
C THR A 50 9.48 -0.75 26.34
N SER A 51 8.42 -0.11 25.86
CA SER A 51 7.34 0.41 26.72
C SER A 51 6.01 0.39 25.98
N THR A 52 4.93 0.57 26.71
CA THR A 52 3.58 0.63 26.14
C THR A 52 3.00 2.03 26.34
N GLU A 53 2.45 2.60 25.26
CA GLU A 53 1.68 3.84 25.26
C GLU A 53 0.20 3.50 25.16
N ALA A 54 -0.62 4.06 26.07
CA ALA A 54 -2.07 3.89 26.04
C ALA A 54 -2.70 4.84 25.02
N LEU A 55 -3.64 4.33 24.24
CA LEU A 55 -4.46 5.11 23.32
C LEU A 55 -5.72 5.62 24.01
N THR A 56 -6.23 6.77 23.58
CA THR A 56 -7.55 7.26 23.96
C THR A 56 -8.56 7.01 22.84
N GLU A 57 -9.84 6.86 23.18
CA GLU A 57 -10.91 6.73 22.19
C GLU A 57 -10.92 7.93 21.21
N GLN A 58 -10.76 9.14 21.75
CA GLN A 58 -10.71 10.35 20.94
C GLN A 58 -9.58 10.32 19.90
N PHE A 59 -8.40 9.83 20.28
CA PHE A 59 -7.27 9.66 19.35
C PHE A 59 -7.59 8.62 18.30
N CYS A 60 -8.11 7.45 18.68
CA CYS A 60 -8.50 6.40 17.76
C CYS A 60 -9.56 6.88 16.77
N ARG A 61 -10.58 7.62 17.21
CA ARG A 61 -11.62 8.17 16.34
C ARG A 61 -11.07 9.25 15.39
N LYS A 62 -10.10 10.05 15.84
CA LYS A 62 -9.46 11.11 15.05
C LYS A 62 -8.58 10.56 13.92
N TRP A 63 -7.84 9.47 14.15
CA TRP A 63 -6.80 8.95 13.26
C TRP A 63 -7.05 7.53 12.73
N LEU A 64 -7.98 6.79 13.27
CA LEU A 64 -8.37 5.39 13.01
C LEU A 64 -7.26 4.38 13.27
N GLY A 65 -6.15 4.44 12.60
CA GLY A 65 -5.06 3.47 12.60
C GLY A 65 -4.19 3.65 11.37
N GLY A 66 -3.52 2.61 10.92
CA GLY A 66 -2.80 2.56 9.65
C GLY A 66 -2.12 3.86 9.24
N ALA A 67 -2.49 4.37 8.07
CA ALA A 67 -1.95 5.61 7.52
C ALA A 67 -2.18 6.85 8.42
N GLY A 68 -3.28 6.88 9.17
CA GLY A 68 -3.55 7.96 10.12
C GLY A 68 -2.55 7.98 11.28
N PHE A 69 -2.23 6.81 11.85
CA PHE A 69 -1.20 6.72 12.89
C PHE A 69 0.18 7.07 12.33
N VAL A 70 0.53 6.56 11.14
CA VAL A 70 1.77 6.92 10.45
C VAL A 70 1.88 8.44 10.29
N ALA A 71 0.84 9.11 9.75
CA ALA A 71 0.83 10.54 9.54
C ALA A 71 1.02 11.32 10.85
N TYR A 72 0.27 10.95 11.90
CA TYR A 72 0.34 11.61 13.19
C TYR A 72 1.71 11.49 13.85
N TYR A 73 2.22 10.25 14.02
CA TYR A 73 3.46 10.03 14.75
C TYR A 73 4.68 10.60 14.03
N LEU A 74 4.73 10.53 12.71
CA LEU A 74 5.83 11.13 11.95
C LEU A 74 5.76 12.66 11.98
N TRP A 75 4.57 13.26 11.85
CA TRP A 75 4.40 14.70 11.95
C TRP A 75 4.76 15.24 13.33
N LYS A 76 4.23 14.59 14.38
CA LYS A 76 4.35 15.06 15.76
C LYS A 76 5.73 14.83 16.37
N GLU A 77 6.40 13.74 16.03
CA GLU A 77 7.58 13.30 16.76
C GLU A 77 8.90 13.40 15.98
N LEU A 78 8.86 13.44 14.64
CA LEU A 78 10.11 13.67 13.89
C LEU A 78 10.43 15.15 13.83
N LYS A 79 11.69 15.48 14.13
CA LYS A 79 12.22 16.82 13.89
C LYS A 79 12.48 17.02 12.40
N GLN A 80 12.42 18.28 11.96
CA GLN A 80 12.79 18.64 10.60
C GLN A 80 14.24 18.24 10.29
N GLY A 81 14.48 17.73 9.09
CA GLY A 81 15.83 17.43 8.59
C GLY A 81 16.44 16.13 9.14
N VAL A 82 15.69 15.29 9.87
CA VAL A 82 16.20 13.97 10.31
C VAL A 82 16.69 13.18 9.10
N ASP A 83 17.88 12.59 9.20
CA ASP A 83 18.38 11.65 8.20
C ASP A 83 17.46 10.42 8.13
N PRO A 84 16.86 10.10 6.96
CA PRO A 84 15.97 8.97 6.83
C PRO A 84 16.63 7.61 7.14
N LEU A 85 17.96 7.50 7.04
CA LEU A 85 18.73 6.31 7.41
C LEU A 85 19.41 6.45 8.78
N GLY A 86 19.17 7.56 9.48
CA GLY A 86 19.70 7.81 10.82
C GLY A 86 18.87 7.16 11.93
N PRO A 87 19.45 7.09 13.15
CA PRO A 87 18.78 6.50 14.31
C PRO A 87 17.51 7.26 14.73
N ASP A 88 17.45 8.57 14.47
CA ASP A 88 16.35 9.44 14.88
C ASP A 88 15.09 9.26 14.00
N ASN A 89 15.22 8.64 12.83
CA ASN A 89 14.03 8.29 12.04
C ASN A 89 13.20 7.24 12.78
N LYS A 90 11.88 7.32 12.63
CA LYS A 90 10.93 6.35 13.21
C LYS A 90 10.41 5.42 12.13
N LEU A 91 10.33 4.12 12.47
CA LEU A 91 9.66 3.11 11.66
C LEU A 91 8.39 2.72 12.41
N VAL A 92 7.24 2.97 11.78
CA VAL A 92 5.91 2.74 12.34
C VAL A 92 5.25 1.58 11.62
N PHE A 93 4.80 0.56 12.36
CA PHE A 93 3.87 -0.46 11.88
C PHE A 93 2.53 -0.22 12.56
N ALA A 94 1.46 -0.02 11.82
CA ALA A 94 0.15 0.28 12.37
C ALA A 94 -0.94 -0.59 11.74
N VAL A 95 -1.84 -1.10 12.57
CA VAL A 95 -3.06 -1.80 12.17
C VAL A 95 -4.29 -0.92 12.40
N GLY A 96 -5.43 -1.31 11.86
CA GLY A 96 -6.70 -0.58 12.01
C GLY A 96 -7.68 -1.31 12.94
N PRO A 97 -8.87 -0.71 13.18
CA PRO A 97 -9.88 -1.32 14.06
C PRO A 97 -10.45 -2.63 13.50
N ILE A 98 -10.34 -2.88 12.21
CA ILE A 98 -10.86 -4.07 11.55
C ILE A 98 -9.81 -5.15 11.33
N SER A 99 -8.51 -4.85 11.55
CA SER A 99 -7.42 -5.80 11.33
C SER A 99 -7.58 -7.05 12.21
N GLY A 100 -7.34 -8.24 11.62
CA GLY A 100 -7.43 -9.53 12.31
C GLY A 100 -8.85 -10.08 12.48
N LEU A 101 -9.90 -9.37 12.06
CA LEU A 101 -11.26 -9.89 12.00
C LEU A 101 -11.39 -10.91 10.84
N LEU A 102 -12.31 -11.85 10.97
CA LEU A 102 -12.59 -12.85 9.92
C LEU A 102 -13.39 -12.23 8.76
N LEU A 103 -12.83 -11.20 8.13
CA LEU A 103 -13.42 -10.41 7.05
C LEU A 103 -12.50 -10.37 5.83
N PRO A 104 -13.04 -10.41 4.60
CA PRO A 104 -12.24 -10.16 3.41
C PRO A 104 -11.54 -8.80 3.50
N GLY A 105 -10.23 -8.75 3.22
CA GLY A 105 -9.47 -7.51 3.21
C GLY A 105 -9.00 -6.98 4.56
N ALA A 106 -9.33 -7.63 5.69
CA ALA A 106 -9.00 -7.20 7.05
C ALA A 106 -7.63 -7.73 7.56
N ALA A 107 -6.74 -8.10 6.65
CA ALA A 107 -5.44 -8.70 6.96
C ALA A 107 -4.27 -7.71 7.02
N ARG A 108 -4.49 -6.49 6.52
CA ARG A 108 -3.41 -5.53 6.25
C ARG A 108 -2.90 -4.82 7.49
N ASN A 109 -1.69 -4.28 7.35
CA ASN A 109 -1.08 -3.23 8.16
C ASN A 109 -0.52 -2.14 7.25
N CYS A 110 -0.28 -0.97 7.80
CA CYS A 110 0.42 0.14 7.16
C CYS A 110 1.78 0.31 7.82
N ILE A 111 2.83 0.45 7.01
CA ILE A 111 4.19 0.71 7.46
C ILE A 111 4.57 2.11 7.01
N GLY A 112 5.23 2.91 7.87
CA GLY A 112 5.63 4.26 7.51
C GLY A 112 6.90 4.74 8.21
N ALA A 113 7.58 5.67 7.54
CA ALA A 113 8.80 6.35 8.01
C ALA A 113 9.06 7.60 7.17
N LYS A 114 10.09 8.40 7.50
CA LYS A 114 10.68 9.31 6.52
C LYS A 114 11.43 8.49 5.47
N SER A 115 11.11 8.73 4.19
CA SER A 115 11.62 7.95 3.05
C SER A 115 13.07 8.26 2.72
N PRO A 116 13.96 7.27 2.60
CA PRO A 116 15.30 7.48 2.06
C PRO A 116 15.28 7.70 0.53
N LEU A 117 14.21 7.31 -0.15
CA LEU A 117 14.05 7.48 -1.58
C LEU A 117 13.59 8.89 -1.94
N THR A 118 12.51 9.37 -1.31
CA THR A 118 11.89 10.66 -1.61
C THR A 118 12.35 11.82 -0.72
N GLY A 119 12.80 11.54 0.50
CA GLY A 119 13.07 12.54 1.53
C GLY A 119 11.82 13.01 2.29
N GLY A 120 10.62 12.74 1.77
CA GLY A 120 9.34 13.00 2.38
C GLY A 120 8.81 11.83 3.20
N ILE A 121 7.49 11.81 3.41
CA ILE A 121 6.83 10.70 4.10
C ILE A 121 6.72 9.47 3.18
N ALA A 122 7.01 8.28 3.72
CA ALA A 122 6.66 7.01 3.10
C ALA A 122 5.53 6.35 3.88
N LYS A 123 4.61 5.73 3.15
CA LYS A 123 3.64 4.77 3.67
C LYS A 123 3.48 3.62 2.68
N SER A 124 3.25 2.43 3.18
CA SER A 124 3.00 1.26 2.35
C SER A 124 2.12 0.27 3.09
N GLU A 125 1.04 -0.19 2.44
CA GLU A 125 0.10 -1.16 3.00
C GLU A 125 0.50 -2.57 2.56
N CYS A 126 0.76 -3.44 3.54
CA CYS A 126 1.08 -4.84 3.30
C CYS A 126 -0.11 -5.75 3.56
N GLY A 127 -0.28 -6.79 2.75
CA GLY A 127 -1.26 -7.87 2.94
C GLY A 127 -0.67 -9.02 3.78
N GLY A 128 -1.15 -10.24 3.57
CA GLY A 128 -0.61 -11.41 4.23
C GLY A 128 -1.30 -11.78 5.53
N PHE A 129 -0.53 -12.08 6.57
CA PHE A 129 -1.01 -12.56 7.86
C PHE A 129 -0.49 -11.74 9.03
N TRP A 130 0.64 -11.07 8.85
CA TRP A 130 1.38 -10.39 9.92
C TRP A 130 0.54 -9.32 10.63
N GLY A 131 -0.17 -8.47 9.89
CA GLY A 131 -1.02 -7.42 10.48
C GLY A 131 -2.13 -8.00 11.38
N ALA A 132 -2.72 -9.13 10.98
CA ALA A 132 -3.71 -9.84 11.79
C ALA A 132 -3.09 -10.41 13.08
N GLU A 133 -1.89 -10.97 12.99
CA GLU A 133 -1.18 -11.51 14.15
C GLU A 133 -0.71 -10.41 15.10
N LEU A 134 -0.25 -9.24 14.59
CA LEU A 134 0.06 -8.09 15.44
C LEU A 134 -1.15 -7.62 16.26
N LYS A 135 -2.32 -7.50 15.60
CA LYS A 135 -3.56 -7.16 16.29
C LYS A 135 -3.89 -8.16 17.39
N ARG A 136 -3.73 -9.44 17.12
CA ARG A 136 -3.98 -10.54 18.06
C ARG A 136 -2.91 -10.65 19.15
N ALA A 137 -1.69 -10.18 18.88
CA ALA A 137 -0.63 -10.08 19.87
C ALA A 137 -0.86 -8.94 20.87
N GLY A 138 -1.93 -8.14 20.69
CA GLY A 138 -2.41 -7.18 21.68
C GLY A 138 -1.94 -5.75 21.45
N PHE A 139 -1.51 -5.37 20.24
CA PHE A 139 -1.06 -4.01 19.93
C PHE A 139 -1.78 -3.45 18.69
N ASP A 140 -1.99 -2.12 18.69
CA ASP A 140 -2.57 -1.39 17.57
C ASP A 140 -1.49 -0.77 16.67
N ALA A 141 -0.28 -0.62 17.19
CA ALA A 141 0.89 -0.23 16.42
C ALA A 141 2.19 -0.60 17.16
N ILE A 142 3.30 -0.59 16.39
CA ILE A 142 4.67 -0.63 16.90
C ILE A 142 5.40 0.60 16.36
N ILE A 143 6.05 1.38 17.24
CA ILE A 143 6.89 2.51 16.85
C ILE A 143 8.32 2.22 17.28
N ILE A 144 9.22 2.17 16.30
CA ILE A 144 10.62 1.77 16.47
C ILE A 144 11.51 2.97 16.18
N GLU A 145 12.35 3.32 17.14
CA GLU A 145 13.35 4.35 17.03
C GLU A 145 14.73 3.85 17.49
N GLY A 146 15.74 4.66 17.31
CA GLY A 146 17.11 4.29 17.62
C GLY A 146 17.73 3.35 16.59
N LYS A 147 18.92 2.86 16.91
CA LYS A 147 19.69 1.86 16.15
C LYS A 147 20.33 0.89 17.10
N ALA A 148 20.14 -0.39 16.90
CA ALA A 148 20.82 -1.43 17.68
C ALA A 148 22.34 -1.44 17.36
N GLU A 149 23.18 -1.76 18.33
CA GLU A 149 24.62 -1.89 18.14
C GLU A 149 24.96 -3.07 17.19
N LYS A 150 24.22 -4.16 17.32
CA LYS A 150 24.33 -5.39 16.51
C LYS A 150 22.99 -5.73 15.89
N PRO A 151 22.94 -6.58 14.87
CA PRO A 151 21.68 -7.06 14.31
C PRO A 151 20.78 -7.68 15.36
N VAL A 152 19.49 -7.25 15.36
CA VAL A 152 18.44 -7.75 16.27
C VAL A 152 17.17 -8.08 15.51
N TYR A 153 16.31 -8.88 16.13
CA TYR A 153 14.91 -8.99 15.74
C TYR A 153 13.98 -8.80 16.95
N LEU A 154 12.77 -8.36 16.70
CA LEU A 154 11.73 -8.25 17.72
C LEU A 154 10.90 -9.52 17.75
N TRP A 155 10.62 -10.06 18.95
CA TRP A 155 9.63 -11.08 19.17
C TRP A 155 8.47 -10.54 19.99
N VAL A 156 7.26 -10.49 19.38
CA VAL A 156 6.04 -9.93 19.97
C VAL A 156 4.98 -11.02 20.01
N HIS A 157 4.51 -11.39 21.21
CA HIS A 157 3.48 -12.40 21.36
C HIS A 157 2.61 -12.15 22.58
N ASP A 158 1.29 -12.17 22.40
CA ASP A 158 0.27 -12.09 23.47
C ASP A 158 0.53 -11.00 24.52
N GLY A 159 1.06 -9.86 24.11
CA GLY A 159 1.40 -8.71 24.96
C GLY A 159 2.83 -8.72 25.49
N GLU A 160 3.58 -9.78 25.33
CA GLU A 160 5.01 -9.87 25.66
C GLU A 160 5.89 -9.44 24.50
N VAL A 161 7.04 -8.84 24.82
CA VAL A 161 7.97 -8.30 23.83
C VAL A 161 9.40 -8.58 24.27
N SER A 162 10.23 -9.07 23.33
CA SER A 162 11.66 -9.21 23.54
C SER A 162 12.47 -8.78 22.32
N ILE A 163 13.61 -8.16 22.57
CA ILE A 163 14.62 -7.84 21.55
C ILE A 163 15.64 -8.98 21.59
N ARG A 164 15.86 -9.64 20.45
CA ARG A 164 16.71 -10.84 20.36
C ARG A 164 17.86 -10.62 19.40
N ASP A 165 18.98 -11.29 19.62
CA ASP A 165 20.13 -11.29 18.71
C ASP A 165 19.74 -11.86 17.34
N ALA A 166 20.15 -11.20 16.26
CA ALA A 166 19.93 -11.60 14.89
C ALA A 166 21.23 -11.70 14.07
N ALA A 167 22.40 -11.77 14.72
CA ALA A 167 23.67 -11.88 14.01
C ALA A 167 23.73 -13.11 13.09
N HIS A 168 23.11 -14.21 13.51
CA HIS A 168 23.01 -15.46 12.74
C HIS A 168 22.01 -15.39 11.57
N LEU A 169 21.17 -14.37 11.53
CA LEU A 169 20.16 -14.12 10.48
C LEU A 169 20.66 -13.10 9.44
N TRP A 170 21.64 -12.27 9.80
CA TRP A 170 22.15 -11.23 8.91
C TRP A 170 22.86 -11.85 7.71
N GLY A 171 22.55 -11.37 6.50
CA GLY A 171 23.01 -11.96 5.24
C GLY A 171 22.12 -13.07 4.67
N LYS A 172 21.13 -13.57 5.45
CA LYS A 172 20.14 -14.53 4.95
C LYS A 172 19.03 -13.83 4.16
N ASP A 173 18.50 -14.53 3.15
CA ASP A 173 17.29 -14.10 2.47
C ASP A 173 16.04 -14.23 3.35
N THR A 174 14.89 -13.85 2.80
CA THR A 174 13.64 -13.82 3.57
C THR A 174 13.17 -15.22 3.97
N MET A 175 13.28 -16.23 3.11
CA MET A 175 12.87 -17.60 3.41
C MET A 175 13.75 -18.25 4.47
N ASP A 176 15.05 -18.13 4.35
CA ASP A 176 16.00 -18.64 5.34
C ASP A 176 15.84 -17.95 6.69
N THR A 177 15.53 -16.64 6.68
CA THR A 177 15.24 -15.86 7.89
C THR A 177 13.96 -16.34 8.57
N GLU A 178 12.88 -16.52 7.83
CA GLU A 178 11.59 -16.96 8.36
C GLU A 178 11.71 -18.37 8.94
N THR A 179 12.36 -19.29 8.21
CA THR A 179 12.59 -20.68 8.65
C THR A 179 13.43 -20.72 9.93
N ALA A 180 14.51 -19.94 10.00
CA ALA A 180 15.38 -19.93 11.17
C ALA A 180 14.66 -19.40 12.41
N VAL A 181 13.90 -18.31 12.30
CA VAL A 181 13.16 -17.74 13.44
C VAL A 181 12.03 -18.66 13.91
N ARG A 182 11.26 -19.27 12.99
CA ARG A 182 10.24 -20.26 13.35
C ARG A 182 10.83 -21.46 14.08
N THR A 183 11.96 -21.97 13.60
CA THR A 183 12.68 -23.07 14.24
C THR A 183 13.17 -22.69 15.63
N GLU A 184 13.79 -21.50 15.79
CA GLU A 184 14.28 -21.00 17.07
C GLU A 184 13.16 -20.83 18.10
N LEU A 185 11.99 -20.31 17.66
CA LEU A 185 10.85 -20.04 18.54
C LEU A 185 9.89 -21.22 18.70
N GLY A 186 10.04 -22.28 17.88
CA GLY A 186 9.28 -23.53 17.99
C GLY A 186 7.81 -23.42 17.55
N ASP A 187 7.44 -22.47 16.68
CA ASP A 187 6.07 -22.32 16.16
C ASP A 187 6.07 -21.90 14.69
N GLU A 188 5.60 -22.80 13.81
CA GLU A 188 5.46 -22.60 12.37
C GLU A 188 4.40 -21.53 11.99
N LYS A 189 3.58 -21.12 12.93
CA LYS A 189 2.53 -20.10 12.73
C LYS A 189 2.98 -18.68 13.06
N ILE A 190 4.24 -18.48 13.39
CA ILE A 190 4.84 -17.16 13.54
C ILE A 190 4.92 -16.50 12.17
N HIS A 191 4.55 -15.25 12.10
CA HIS A 191 4.67 -14.42 10.89
C HIS A 191 5.70 -13.32 11.10
N LEU A 192 6.52 -13.11 10.08
CA LEU A 192 7.60 -12.12 10.12
C LEU A 192 7.35 -10.97 9.15
N ALA A 193 7.60 -9.74 9.60
CA ALA A 193 7.92 -8.60 8.76
C ALA A 193 9.45 -8.44 8.79
N MET A 194 10.14 -8.57 7.65
CA MET A 194 11.59 -8.75 7.60
C MET A 194 12.22 -8.15 6.35
N ILE A 195 13.56 -8.07 6.38
CA ILE A 195 14.37 -7.62 5.25
C ILE A 195 15.34 -8.71 4.80
N GLY A 196 15.65 -8.71 3.49
CA GLY A 196 16.77 -9.43 2.89
C GLY A 196 17.95 -8.49 2.63
N ALA A 197 18.86 -8.92 1.76
CA ALA A 197 20.10 -8.21 1.43
C ALA A 197 19.86 -6.73 1.00
N GLY A 198 18.80 -6.45 0.21
CA GLY A 198 18.49 -5.08 -0.21
C GLY A 198 18.23 -4.12 0.96
N GLY A 199 17.52 -4.60 2.00
CA GLY A 199 17.32 -3.82 3.22
C GLY A 199 18.59 -3.67 4.03
N GLU A 200 19.36 -4.75 4.22
CA GLU A 200 20.63 -4.75 4.96
C GLU A 200 21.68 -3.81 4.33
N HIS A 201 21.74 -3.75 3.00
CA HIS A 201 22.61 -2.84 2.25
C HIS A 201 21.97 -1.47 1.99
N MET A 202 20.78 -1.19 2.56
CA MET A 202 20.11 0.10 2.46
C MET A 202 19.87 0.56 1.02
N VAL A 203 19.45 -0.37 0.13
CA VAL A 203 18.96 -0.02 -1.21
C VAL A 203 17.79 0.94 -1.03
N ARG A 204 17.81 2.12 -1.65
CA ARG A 204 16.86 3.20 -1.34
C ARG A 204 15.39 2.88 -1.58
N TYR A 205 15.11 1.86 -2.37
CA TYR A 205 13.78 1.30 -2.61
C TYR A 205 13.61 -0.12 -2.07
N ALA A 206 14.43 -0.51 -1.07
CA ALA A 206 14.21 -1.77 -0.38
C ALA A 206 12.86 -1.75 0.35
N CYS A 207 12.12 -2.85 0.26
CA CYS A 207 10.82 -3.04 0.89
C CYS A 207 10.92 -3.86 2.19
N ILE A 208 9.82 -3.98 2.92
CA ILE A 208 9.67 -4.93 4.03
C ILE A 208 8.79 -6.05 3.53
N MET A 209 9.29 -7.30 3.65
CA MET A 209 8.53 -8.49 3.29
C MET A 209 7.80 -9.06 4.49
N GLU A 210 6.52 -9.41 4.31
CA GLU A 210 5.73 -10.17 5.28
C GLU A 210 5.54 -11.59 4.78
N GLY A 211 6.22 -12.55 5.45
CA GLY A 211 6.54 -13.81 4.83
C GLY A 211 7.44 -13.61 3.60
N CYS A 212 7.39 -14.52 2.64
CA CYS A 212 8.26 -14.45 1.45
C CYS A 212 7.62 -13.80 0.22
N LYS A 213 6.35 -13.35 0.28
CA LYS A 213 5.58 -12.96 -0.92
C LYS A 213 4.66 -11.74 -0.75
N ASP A 214 4.49 -11.24 0.44
CA ASP A 214 3.74 -10.01 0.72
C ASP A 214 4.70 -8.87 1.03
N ALA A 215 4.49 -7.72 0.44
CA ALA A 215 5.43 -6.62 0.57
C ALA A 215 4.76 -5.32 1.05
N GLY A 216 5.35 -4.68 2.05
CA GLY A 216 5.25 -3.24 2.26
C GLY A 216 6.18 -2.57 1.24
N GLY A 217 5.72 -2.51 -0.04
CA GLY A 217 6.57 -2.55 -1.21
C GLY A 217 7.35 -1.27 -1.48
N ARG A 218 6.82 -0.09 -1.18
CA ARG A 218 7.36 1.16 -1.70
C ARG A 218 7.85 2.14 -0.62
N GLY A 219 8.61 3.17 -1.04
CA GLY A 219 9.09 4.24 -0.16
C GLY A 219 10.42 3.95 0.56
N GLY A 220 11.06 2.80 0.34
CA GLY A 220 12.37 2.48 0.92
C GLY A 220 12.34 2.07 2.40
N LEU A 221 11.21 1.56 2.89
CA LEU A 221 11.02 1.22 4.31
C LEU A 221 11.94 0.09 4.77
N GLY A 222 12.32 -0.84 3.88
CA GLY A 222 13.31 -1.88 4.16
C GLY A 222 14.71 -1.31 4.43
N ALA A 223 15.10 -0.26 3.71
CA ALA A 223 16.35 0.42 3.98
C ALA A 223 16.35 1.14 5.35
N VAL A 224 15.21 1.72 5.76
CA VAL A 224 15.04 2.29 7.11
C VAL A 224 15.19 1.20 8.17
N MET A 225 14.59 0.05 7.96
CA MET A 225 14.70 -1.10 8.88
C MET A 225 16.12 -1.60 8.99
N GLY A 226 16.84 -1.77 7.86
CA GLY A 226 18.25 -2.17 7.81
C GLY A 226 19.18 -1.16 8.48
N SER A 227 18.94 0.14 8.28
CA SER A 227 19.75 1.20 8.90
C SER A 227 19.70 1.18 10.44
N LYS A 228 18.67 0.56 11.02
CA LYS A 228 18.49 0.37 12.47
C LYS A 228 19.10 -0.94 12.99
N ASN A 229 19.75 -1.73 12.14
CA ASN A 229 20.19 -3.10 12.42
C ASN A 229 19.03 -4.01 12.88
N LEU A 230 17.81 -3.77 12.36
CA LEU A 230 16.62 -4.57 12.64
C LEU A 230 16.37 -5.54 11.49
N LYS A 231 16.54 -6.84 11.73
CA LYS A 231 16.37 -7.89 10.71
C LYS A 231 14.91 -8.28 10.49
N ALA A 232 14.16 -8.41 11.59
CA ALA A 232 12.77 -8.85 11.53
C ALA A 232 11.95 -8.35 12.73
N VAL A 233 10.62 -8.35 12.54
CA VAL A 233 9.62 -8.28 13.61
C VAL A 233 8.75 -9.52 13.50
N ALA A 234 8.99 -10.50 14.38
CA ALA A 234 8.23 -11.73 14.48
C ALA A 234 7.01 -11.53 15.37
N VAL A 235 5.85 -11.99 14.94
CA VAL A 235 4.58 -11.81 15.67
C VAL A 235 3.80 -13.12 15.78
N ARG A 236 3.14 -13.30 16.92
CA ARG A 236 2.19 -14.38 17.18
C ARG A 236 1.14 -13.93 18.17
N GLY A 237 -0.13 -14.06 17.87
CA GLY A 237 -1.19 -13.60 18.77
C GLY A 237 -2.41 -14.49 18.77
N HIS A 238 -3.06 -14.62 19.95
CA HIS A 238 -4.25 -15.45 20.14
C HIS A 238 -5.47 -14.63 20.55
N ASN A 239 -5.30 -13.37 20.94
CA ASN A 239 -6.36 -12.52 21.47
C ASN A 239 -6.91 -11.60 20.38
N LEU A 240 -8.22 -11.61 20.17
CA LEU A 240 -8.88 -10.72 19.23
C LEU A 240 -9.68 -9.68 20.01
N PRO A 241 -9.56 -8.38 19.69
CA PRO A 241 -10.41 -7.36 20.30
C PRO A 241 -11.89 -7.65 20.09
N ALA A 242 -12.72 -7.34 21.10
CA ALA A 242 -14.16 -7.42 20.97
C ALA A 242 -14.66 -6.46 19.90
N VAL A 243 -15.77 -6.78 19.26
CA VAL A 243 -16.49 -5.90 18.34
C VAL A 243 -17.82 -5.49 18.94
N ALA A 244 -18.28 -4.27 18.67
CA ALA A 244 -19.49 -3.73 19.28
C ALA A 244 -20.77 -4.44 18.82
N ASN A 245 -20.84 -4.87 17.54
CA ASN A 245 -21.98 -5.58 16.98
C ASN A 245 -21.53 -6.82 16.18
N PRO A 246 -21.33 -7.97 16.84
CA PRO A 246 -20.86 -9.20 16.20
C PRO A 246 -21.82 -9.73 15.11
N ASP A 247 -23.12 -9.59 15.30
CA ASP A 247 -24.11 -10.06 14.33
C ASP A 247 -24.04 -9.25 13.03
N LYS A 248 -23.89 -7.93 13.13
CA LYS A 248 -23.74 -7.07 11.96
C LYS A 248 -22.41 -7.33 11.24
N VAL A 249 -21.32 -7.56 11.95
CA VAL A 249 -20.03 -7.96 11.36
C VAL A 249 -20.18 -9.29 10.61
N LYS A 250 -20.91 -10.26 11.17
CA LYS A 250 -21.21 -11.54 10.52
C LYS A 250 -22.05 -11.36 9.25
N GLU A 251 -23.07 -10.51 9.28
CA GLU A 251 -23.90 -10.18 8.10
C GLU A 251 -23.04 -9.57 6.98
N ILE A 252 -22.22 -8.57 7.31
CA ILE A 252 -21.29 -7.94 6.35
C ILE A 252 -20.35 -8.99 5.77
N ARG A 253 -19.76 -9.85 6.61
CA ARG A 253 -18.91 -10.96 6.15
C ARG A 253 -19.60 -11.86 5.13
N GLN A 254 -20.83 -12.29 5.43
CA GLN A 254 -21.60 -13.17 4.54
C GLN A 254 -21.84 -12.51 3.18
N ARG A 255 -22.21 -11.22 3.19
CA ARG A 255 -22.41 -10.42 1.96
C ARG A 255 -21.12 -10.35 1.13
N MET A 256 -19.98 -10.06 1.76
CA MET A 256 -18.71 -9.89 1.05
C MET A 256 -18.10 -11.20 0.55
N VAL A 257 -18.25 -12.30 1.29
CA VAL A 257 -17.76 -13.63 0.88
C VAL A 257 -18.55 -14.18 -0.32
N ALA A 258 -19.81 -13.79 -0.48
CA ALA A 258 -20.64 -14.21 -1.61
C ALA A 258 -20.23 -13.60 -2.97
N ILE A 259 -19.42 -12.53 -2.96
CA ILE A 259 -18.98 -11.85 -4.19
C ILE A 259 -17.89 -12.69 -4.87
N LYS A 260 -18.18 -13.14 -6.11
CA LYS A 260 -17.17 -13.78 -6.97
C LYS A 260 -16.26 -12.69 -7.53
N HIS A 261 -15.00 -12.72 -7.18
CA HIS A 261 -14.05 -11.68 -7.59
C HIS A 261 -13.20 -12.13 -8.79
N PRO A 262 -13.08 -11.33 -9.88
CA PRO A 262 -12.34 -11.73 -11.09
C PRO A 262 -10.85 -12.01 -10.83
N LEU A 263 -10.23 -11.35 -9.87
CA LEU A 263 -8.83 -11.58 -9.50
C LEU A 263 -8.56 -12.99 -8.95
N SER A 264 -9.59 -13.74 -8.54
CA SER A 264 -9.41 -15.12 -8.06
C SER A 264 -8.91 -16.10 -9.14
N VAL A 265 -9.03 -15.72 -10.42
CA VAL A 265 -8.67 -16.59 -11.55
C VAL A 265 -7.22 -16.40 -11.99
N PHE A 266 -6.77 -15.14 -12.13
CA PHE A 266 -5.45 -14.82 -12.68
C PHE A 266 -4.61 -13.93 -11.75
N GLY A 267 -5.17 -13.35 -10.68
CA GLY A 267 -4.56 -12.24 -9.98
C GLY A 267 -4.57 -10.98 -10.85
N THR A 268 -3.71 -10.02 -10.55
CA THR A 268 -3.45 -8.87 -11.42
C THR A 268 -2.57 -9.29 -12.61
N GLY A 269 -2.60 -8.57 -13.74
CA GLY A 269 -1.82 -8.87 -14.93
C GLY A 269 -2.24 -10.17 -15.62
N GLY A 270 -3.55 -10.43 -15.68
CA GLY A 270 -4.13 -11.53 -16.44
C GLY A 270 -4.03 -11.33 -17.96
N PRO A 271 -4.84 -12.06 -18.76
CA PRO A 271 -4.89 -11.87 -20.22
C PRO A 271 -5.25 -10.45 -20.67
N ASP A 272 -5.80 -9.63 -19.78
CA ASP A 272 -6.09 -8.21 -19.96
C ASP A 272 -4.85 -7.33 -20.19
N MET A 273 -3.63 -7.84 -20.01
CA MET A 273 -2.40 -7.12 -20.39
C MET A 273 -2.38 -6.74 -21.89
N ALA A 274 -2.92 -7.61 -22.77
CA ALA A 274 -3.08 -7.29 -24.17
C ALA A 274 -4.06 -6.13 -24.41
N PHE A 275 -5.13 -6.03 -23.62
CA PHE A 275 -6.02 -4.88 -23.64
C PHE A 275 -5.30 -3.62 -23.15
N HIS A 276 -4.52 -3.70 -22.09
CA HIS A 276 -3.74 -2.57 -21.61
C HIS A 276 -2.75 -2.05 -22.65
N GLU A 277 -2.11 -2.94 -23.39
CA GLU A 277 -1.24 -2.56 -24.51
C GLU A 277 -2.04 -1.90 -25.63
N SER A 278 -3.15 -2.50 -26.08
CA SER A 278 -3.96 -2.02 -27.20
C SER A 278 -4.56 -0.62 -26.98
N VAL A 279 -4.84 -0.25 -25.73
CA VAL A 279 -5.31 1.10 -25.37
C VAL A 279 -4.17 2.06 -25.01
N GLY A 280 -2.91 1.59 -25.02
CA GLY A 280 -1.72 2.39 -24.72
C GLY A 280 -1.42 2.57 -23.24
N ASN A 281 -2.02 1.76 -22.33
CA ASN A 281 -1.73 1.83 -20.91
C ASN A 281 -0.44 1.14 -20.51
N LEU A 282 -0.03 0.09 -21.23
CA LEU A 282 1.17 -0.67 -20.91
C LEU A 282 2.43 0.13 -21.25
N PRO A 283 3.34 0.39 -20.30
CA PRO A 283 4.62 1.03 -20.59
C PRO A 283 5.55 0.07 -21.35
N VAL A 284 6.32 0.62 -22.28
CA VAL A 284 7.28 -0.13 -23.09
C VAL A 284 8.58 0.66 -23.18
N ARG A 285 9.71 0.03 -22.85
CA ARG A 285 11.06 0.60 -22.92
C ARG A 285 11.12 1.98 -22.25
N ASN A 286 11.05 1.99 -20.92
CA ASN A 286 11.03 3.20 -20.10
C ASN A 286 9.97 4.21 -20.57
N PHE A 287 8.74 3.75 -20.88
CA PHE A 287 7.61 4.56 -21.36
C PHE A 287 7.84 5.28 -22.70
N GLN A 288 8.92 5.05 -23.43
CA GLN A 288 9.17 5.73 -24.72
C GLN A 288 8.34 5.16 -25.88
N ALA A 289 7.98 3.88 -25.82
CA ALA A 289 7.16 3.19 -26.83
C ALA A 289 5.81 2.75 -26.25
N GLY A 290 4.87 2.35 -27.09
CA GLY A 290 3.53 1.89 -26.70
C GLY A 290 3.17 0.52 -27.27
N VAL A 291 4.00 -0.06 -28.16
CA VAL A 291 3.80 -1.39 -28.75
C VAL A 291 4.80 -2.38 -28.17
N PHE A 292 4.28 -3.46 -27.59
CA PHE A 292 5.06 -4.61 -27.14
C PHE A 292 4.56 -5.88 -27.86
N PRO A 293 5.16 -6.29 -28.97
CA PRO A 293 4.64 -7.37 -29.79
C PRO A 293 4.44 -8.71 -29.07
N ASP A 294 5.20 -8.93 -28.01
CA ASP A 294 5.21 -10.15 -27.21
C ASP A 294 4.33 -10.09 -25.96
N VAL A 295 3.44 -9.11 -25.82
CA VAL A 295 2.57 -8.95 -24.64
C VAL A 295 1.79 -10.22 -24.28
N ALA A 296 1.40 -11.00 -25.29
CA ALA A 296 0.70 -12.27 -25.09
C ALA A 296 1.55 -13.34 -24.39
N LYS A 297 2.88 -13.20 -24.38
CA LYS A 297 3.81 -14.14 -23.74
C LYS A 297 4.03 -13.89 -22.25
N ILE A 298 3.76 -12.67 -21.76
CA ILE A 298 4.12 -12.23 -20.41
C ILE A 298 2.91 -11.89 -19.53
N ASN A 299 1.91 -12.75 -19.46
CA ASN A 299 0.70 -12.48 -18.68
C ASN A 299 0.30 -13.66 -17.76
N GLY A 300 -0.63 -13.39 -16.84
CA GLY A 300 -1.13 -14.38 -15.88
C GLY A 300 -1.88 -15.57 -16.49
N GLY A 301 -2.33 -15.47 -17.74
CA GLY A 301 -2.87 -16.60 -18.50
C GLY A 301 -1.79 -17.62 -18.81
N VAL A 302 -0.66 -17.17 -19.36
CA VAL A 302 0.52 -18.02 -19.63
C VAL A 302 1.07 -18.60 -18.33
N ILE A 303 1.15 -17.80 -17.25
CA ILE A 303 1.56 -18.29 -15.93
C ILE A 303 0.64 -19.43 -15.49
N LYS A 304 -0.69 -19.25 -15.61
CA LYS A 304 -1.67 -20.28 -15.23
C LYS A 304 -1.45 -21.59 -15.97
N ASP A 305 -1.17 -21.51 -17.27
CA ASP A 305 -1.12 -22.68 -18.15
C ASP A 305 0.24 -23.42 -18.12
N THR A 306 1.31 -22.73 -17.65
CA THR A 306 2.68 -23.28 -17.78
C THR A 306 3.43 -23.48 -16.44
N MET A 307 3.19 -22.66 -15.41
CA MET A 307 4.04 -22.66 -14.22
C MET A 307 3.31 -22.41 -12.89
N ARG A 308 1.99 -22.20 -12.90
CA ARG A 308 1.23 -21.91 -11.68
C ARG A 308 0.88 -23.18 -10.90
N LEU A 309 1.29 -23.27 -9.64
CA LEU A 309 0.83 -24.31 -8.70
C LEU A 309 -0.57 -24.03 -8.16
N GLY A 310 -0.90 -22.76 -7.88
CA GLY A 310 -2.17 -22.39 -7.28
C GLY A 310 -2.35 -20.88 -7.11
N MET A 311 -3.44 -20.53 -6.43
CA MET A 311 -3.72 -19.16 -5.99
C MET A 311 -3.82 -19.14 -4.47
N GLU A 312 -3.24 -18.11 -3.84
CA GLU A 312 -3.26 -17.90 -2.40
C GLU A 312 -3.91 -16.57 -2.03
N GLY A 313 -4.29 -16.44 -0.78
CA GLY A 313 -4.94 -15.25 -0.23
C GLY A 313 -4.30 -14.79 1.07
N CYS A 314 -4.61 -13.57 1.47
CA CYS A 314 -4.32 -13.04 2.79
C CYS A 314 -5.21 -13.70 3.85
N PHE A 315 -4.91 -13.46 5.13
CA PHE A 315 -5.72 -13.92 6.26
C PHE A 315 -7.23 -13.64 6.04
N ALA A 316 -8.05 -14.67 6.20
CA ALA A 316 -9.51 -14.64 6.04
C ALA A 316 -10.05 -14.09 4.69
N CYS A 317 -9.22 -13.97 3.65
CA CYS A 317 -9.65 -13.43 2.36
C CYS A 317 -9.94 -14.53 1.33
N PRO A 318 -11.21 -14.69 0.89
CA PRO A 318 -11.59 -15.72 -0.07
C PRO A 318 -11.25 -15.37 -1.52
N ILE A 319 -10.84 -14.14 -1.81
CA ILE A 319 -10.50 -13.70 -3.18
C ILE A 319 -9.30 -14.49 -3.71
N ARG A 320 -8.28 -14.76 -2.87
CA ARG A 320 -7.11 -15.56 -3.25
C ARG A 320 -6.48 -15.07 -4.54
N CYS A 321 -6.09 -13.79 -4.57
CA CYS A 321 -5.62 -13.11 -5.79
C CYS A 321 -4.13 -13.31 -6.09
N LYS A 322 -3.37 -14.00 -5.23
CA LYS A 322 -1.91 -14.14 -5.35
C LYS A 322 -1.57 -15.43 -6.10
N LYS A 323 -0.76 -15.30 -7.15
CA LYS A 323 -0.23 -16.43 -7.91
C LYS A 323 0.90 -17.12 -7.14
N VAL A 324 0.98 -18.43 -7.26
CA VAL A 324 2.10 -19.24 -6.76
C VAL A 324 2.73 -19.94 -7.94
N CYS A 325 4.00 -19.66 -8.22
CA CYS A 325 4.73 -20.16 -9.38
C CYS A 325 5.81 -21.15 -8.96
N LYS A 326 6.03 -22.18 -9.79
CA LYS A 326 7.14 -23.13 -9.64
C LYS A 326 7.61 -23.63 -10.99
N PHE A 327 8.92 -23.70 -11.20
CA PHE A 327 9.60 -24.43 -12.28
C PHE A 327 11.07 -24.61 -11.92
N ASP A 328 11.74 -25.55 -12.58
CA ASP A 328 13.13 -25.92 -12.29
C ASP A 328 14.10 -25.53 -13.40
N GLU A 329 13.61 -25.29 -14.65
CA GLU A 329 14.44 -24.97 -15.82
C GLU A 329 13.92 -23.75 -16.59
N PRO A 330 14.78 -22.85 -17.09
CA PRO A 330 16.26 -22.81 -16.95
C PRO A 330 16.72 -22.29 -15.58
N TYR A 331 15.81 -21.79 -14.77
CA TYR A 331 16.03 -21.29 -13.40
C TYR A 331 15.16 -22.11 -12.44
N LYS A 332 15.68 -22.41 -11.27
CA LYS A 332 14.84 -22.91 -10.17
C LYS A 332 14.08 -21.76 -9.54
N VAL A 333 12.76 -21.87 -9.43
CA VAL A 333 11.87 -20.93 -8.74
C VAL A 333 11.14 -21.65 -7.61
N ASP A 334 11.27 -21.10 -6.39
CA ASP A 334 10.62 -21.64 -5.20
C ASP A 334 9.22 -21.06 -5.03
N PRO A 335 8.18 -21.88 -4.83
CA PRO A 335 6.79 -21.42 -4.68
C PRO A 335 6.56 -20.55 -3.45
N GLU A 336 7.40 -20.60 -2.42
CA GLU A 336 7.27 -19.74 -1.24
C GLU A 336 7.36 -18.25 -1.58
N TYR A 337 8.04 -17.89 -2.66
CA TYR A 337 8.13 -16.51 -3.14
C TYR A 337 6.94 -16.07 -4.01
N GLY A 338 5.91 -16.90 -4.16
CA GLY A 338 4.68 -16.56 -4.87
C GLY A 338 4.86 -16.41 -6.38
N GLY A 339 4.33 -15.34 -6.96
CA GLY A 339 4.42 -15.03 -8.39
C GLY A 339 4.15 -13.56 -8.69
N PRO A 340 4.54 -13.07 -9.88
CA PRO A 340 4.54 -11.64 -10.20
C PRO A 340 3.13 -11.07 -10.32
N GLU A 341 2.93 -9.86 -9.82
CA GLU A 341 1.75 -9.02 -10.06
C GLU A 341 1.87 -8.27 -11.40
N TYR A 342 0.79 -7.58 -11.83
CA TYR A 342 0.80 -6.76 -13.05
C TYR A 342 2.00 -5.80 -13.10
N GLU A 343 2.20 -5.09 -12.00
CA GLU A 343 3.28 -4.12 -11.90
C GLU A 343 4.66 -4.76 -12.15
N THR A 344 4.90 -5.95 -11.61
CA THR A 344 6.14 -6.70 -11.79
C THR A 344 6.28 -7.22 -13.23
N LEU A 345 5.18 -7.76 -13.81
CA LEU A 345 5.17 -8.25 -15.19
C LEU A 345 5.48 -7.12 -16.18
N ALA A 346 4.94 -5.94 -15.95
CA ALA A 346 5.18 -4.79 -16.81
C ALA A 346 6.57 -4.17 -16.59
N ALA A 347 7.00 -3.99 -15.32
CA ALA A 347 8.27 -3.35 -15.00
C ALA A 347 9.48 -4.15 -15.51
N PHE A 348 9.53 -5.46 -15.28
CA PHE A 348 10.61 -6.32 -15.77
C PHE A 348 10.38 -6.82 -17.19
N GLY A 349 9.13 -6.84 -17.67
CA GLY A 349 8.78 -7.29 -19.01
C GLY A 349 8.80 -6.15 -20.02
N SER A 350 7.64 -5.58 -20.31
CA SER A 350 7.49 -4.60 -21.40
C SER A 350 8.34 -3.34 -21.20
N ASP A 351 8.49 -2.84 -19.98
CA ASP A 351 9.27 -1.63 -19.69
C ASP A 351 10.79 -1.85 -19.87
N CYS A 352 11.29 -3.08 -19.66
CA CYS A 352 12.66 -3.50 -20.02
C CYS A 352 12.78 -4.15 -21.42
N GLY A 353 11.66 -4.29 -22.16
CA GLY A 353 11.63 -4.93 -23.47
C GLY A 353 11.82 -6.46 -23.42
N ILE A 354 11.60 -7.11 -22.29
CA ILE A 354 11.85 -8.55 -22.06
C ILE A 354 10.58 -9.36 -22.26
N ASN A 355 10.65 -10.42 -23.09
CA ASN A 355 9.57 -11.35 -23.36
C ASN A 355 9.78 -12.76 -22.74
N ASP A 356 10.86 -12.95 -22.01
CA ASP A 356 11.12 -14.18 -21.25
C ASP A 356 10.39 -14.16 -19.91
N LEU A 357 9.19 -14.78 -19.88
CA LEU A 357 8.36 -14.84 -18.69
C LEU A 357 9.05 -15.57 -17.53
N LYS A 358 9.88 -16.58 -17.81
CA LYS A 358 10.59 -17.31 -16.76
C LYS A 358 11.65 -16.43 -16.08
N ALA A 359 12.36 -15.61 -16.85
CA ALA A 359 13.29 -14.62 -16.30
C ALA A 359 12.56 -13.57 -15.45
N ILE A 360 11.38 -13.11 -15.89
CA ILE A 360 10.55 -12.15 -15.12
C ILE A 360 10.11 -12.75 -13.77
N VAL A 361 9.64 -14.02 -13.78
CA VAL A 361 9.24 -14.72 -12.54
C VAL A 361 10.45 -14.94 -11.63
N LYS A 362 11.64 -15.24 -12.19
CA LYS A 362 12.89 -15.37 -11.44
C LYS A 362 13.33 -14.03 -10.83
N ALA A 363 13.18 -12.94 -11.55
CA ALA A 363 13.45 -11.58 -11.04
C ALA A 363 12.51 -11.22 -9.88
N ASN A 364 11.22 -11.60 -9.97
CA ASN A 364 10.26 -11.45 -8.87
C ASN A 364 10.69 -12.22 -7.62
N GLU A 365 11.05 -13.50 -7.77
CA GLU A 365 11.57 -14.31 -6.64
C GLU A 365 12.77 -13.64 -5.97
N ARG A 366 13.77 -13.19 -6.77
CA ARG A 366 14.96 -12.52 -6.24
C ARG A 366 14.63 -11.22 -5.51
N CYS A 367 13.71 -10.42 -6.06
CA CYS A 367 13.27 -9.21 -5.38
C CYS A 367 12.61 -9.52 -4.04
N ASN A 368 11.77 -10.55 -3.97
CA ASN A 368 11.14 -10.98 -2.73
C ASN A 368 12.18 -11.54 -1.72
N ALA A 369 13.13 -12.35 -2.19
CA ALA A 369 14.21 -12.89 -1.37
C ALA A 369 15.12 -11.79 -0.79
N TYR A 370 15.41 -10.76 -1.59
CA TYR A 370 16.29 -9.64 -1.22
C TYR A 370 15.55 -8.44 -0.65
N SER A 371 14.23 -8.47 -0.57
CA SER A 371 13.37 -7.36 -0.13
C SER A 371 13.54 -6.09 -1.00
N LEU A 372 13.32 -6.17 -2.30
CA LEU A 372 13.37 -5.07 -3.26
C LEU A 372 11.98 -4.77 -3.83
N ASP A 373 11.64 -3.48 -3.98
CA ASP A 373 10.48 -3.02 -4.75
C ASP A 373 10.66 -3.37 -6.23
N THR A 374 9.81 -4.25 -6.77
CA THR A 374 9.88 -4.70 -8.16
C THR A 374 9.63 -3.59 -9.18
N ILE A 375 8.78 -2.59 -8.82
CA ILE A 375 8.50 -1.43 -9.67
C ILE A 375 9.76 -0.57 -9.79
N SER A 376 10.30 -0.11 -8.66
CA SER A 376 11.49 0.74 -8.67
C SER A 376 12.71 0.03 -9.23
N CYS A 377 12.87 -1.26 -8.96
CA CYS A 377 13.95 -2.07 -9.51
C CYS A 377 13.86 -2.15 -11.05
N GLY A 378 12.68 -2.54 -11.58
CA GLY A 378 12.47 -2.63 -13.03
C GLY A 378 12.59 -1.28 -13.74
N SER A 379 11.95 -0.23 -13.22
CA SER A 379 12.02 1.13 -13.78
C SER A 379 13.45 1.68 -13.79
N THR A 380 14.22 1.43 -12.72
CA THR A 380 15.62 1.88 -12.65
C THR A 380 16.49 1.15 -13.68
N ILE A 381 16.27 -0.16 -13.88
CA ILE A 381 16.96 -0.94 -14.91
C ILE A 381 16.52 -0.47 -16.31
N ALA A 382 15.22 -0.25 -16.56
CA ALA A 382 14.71 0.28 -17.83
C ALA A 382 15.31 1.66 -18.17
N PHE A 383 15.39 2.56 -17.18
CA PHE A 383 16.06 3.84 -17.35
C PHE A 383 17.56 3.68 -17.69
N ALA A 384 18.26 2.74 -17.03
CA ALA A 384 19.66 2.46 -17.34
C ALA A 384 19.83 1.85 -18.75
N MET A 385 18.89 1.00 -19.19
CA MET A 385 18.86 0.48 -20.57
C MET A 385 18.72 1.61 -21.60
N GLU A 386 17.86 2.60 -21.34
CA GLU A 386 17.76 3.78 -22.21
C GLU A 386 19.03 4.63 -22.22
N CYS A 387 19.64 4.86 -21.04
CA CYS A 387 20.92 5.56 -20.97
C CYS A 387 22.02 4.81 -21.74
N PHE A 388 22.02 3.49 -21.73
CA PHE A 388 22.94 2.65 -22.49
C PHE A 388 22.67 2.73 -23.99
N GLU A 389 21.41 2.65 -24.43
CA GLU A 389 21.00 2.83 -25.85
C GLU A 389 21.41 4.21 -26.38
N ARG A 390 21.29 5.27 -25.56
CA ARG A 390 21.68 6.63 -25.94
C ARG A 390 23.19 6.88 -25.88
N GLY A 391 23.98 5.90 -25.42
CA GLY A 391 25.44 6.03 -25.25
C GLY A 391 25.86 6.90 -24.05
N PHE A 392 24.96 7.21 -23.12
CA PHE A 392 25.28 7.91 -21.86
C PHE A 392 25.94 6.97 -20.84
N LEU A 393 25.75 5.66 -21.02
CA LEU A 393 26.42 4.59 -20.31
C LEU A 393 27.10 3.67 -21.32
N THR A 394 28.30 3.20 -20.99
CA THR A 394 29.10 2.27 -21.79
C THR A 394 29.30 0.96 -21.01
N LEU A 395 29.81 -0.09 -21.67
CA LEU A 395 30.21 -1.33 -20.99
C LEU A 395 31.25 -1.09 -19.87
N LYS A 396 32.09 -0.07 -20.01
CA LYS A 396 33.06 0.32 -18.99
C LYS A 396 32.35 0.86 -17.74
N ASP A 397 31.35 1.72 -17.93
CA ASP A 397 30.61 2.35 -16.82
C ASP A 397 29.76 1.31 -16.07
N THR A 398 29.21 0.33 -16.80
CA THR A 398 28.36 -0.74 -16.24
C THR A 398 29.15 -1.94 -15.70
N GLY A 399 30.50 -1.91 -15.81
CA GLY A 399 31.34 -3.04 -15.38
C GLY A 399 31.17 -4.29 -16.25
N GLY A 400 30.84 -4.12 -17.54
CA GLY A 400 30.63 -5.20 -18.49
C GLY A 400 29.17 -5.65 -18.61
N LEU A 401 28.25 -5.08 -17.86
CA LEU A 401 26.82 -5.41 -17.94
C LEU A 401 26.21 -4.77 -19.20
N GLU A 402 25.78 -5.60 -20.15
CA GLU A 402 25.21 -5.15 -21.43
C GLU A 402 23.72 -4.82 -21.29
N LEU A 403 23.42 -3.60 -20.88
CA LEU A 403 22.05 -3.12 -20.61
C LEU A 403 21.29 -2.78 -21.91
N LYS A 404 21.11 -3.77 -22.80
CA LYS A 404 20.28 -3.66 -23.99
C LYS A 404 18.85 -4.09 -23.71
N TRP A 405 17.89 -3.45 -24.41
CA TRP A 405 16.49 -3.87 -24.37
C TRP A 405 16.35 -5.36 -24.66
N GLY A 406 15.58 -6.07 -23.82
CA GLY A 406 15.33 -7.50 -23.98
C GLY A 406 16.42 -8.43 -23.43
N ASN A 407 17.50 -7.91 -22.87
CA ASN A 407 18.56 -8.73 -22.28
C ASN A 407 18.17 -9.21 -20.87
N ALA A 408 17.54 -10.38 -20.79
CA ALA A 408 17.07 -10.99 -19.54
C ALA A 408 18.22 -11.36 -18.59
N ASP A 409 19.37 -11.80 -19.11
CA ASP A 409 20.53 -12.14 -18.27
C ASP A 409 21.12 -10.90 -17.59
N ALA A 410 21.19 -9.79 -18.33
CA ALA A 410 21.63 -8.52 -17.77
C ALA A 410 20.66 -8.01 -16.70
N LEU A 411 19.35 -8.17 -16.89
CA LEU A 411 18.34 -7.84 -15.88
C LEU A 411 18.52 -8.66 -14.60
N LEU A 412 18.61 -9.98 -14.71
CA LEU A 412 18.79 -10.85 -13.55
C LEU A 412 20.10 -10.53 -12.80
N LYS A 413 21.18 -10.25 -13.55
CA LYS A 413 22.44 -9.84 -12.95
C LYS A 413 22.35 -8.49 -12.28
N ALA A 414 21.61 -7.53 -12.88
CA ALA A 414 21.38 -6.21 -12.28
C ALA A 414 20.66 -6.31 -10.94
N VAL A 415 19.62 -7.16 -10.83
CA VAL A 415 18.91 -7.39 -9.55
C VAL A 415 19.86 -7.87 -8.44
N GLU A 416 20.77 -8.82 -8.75
CA GLU A 416 21.80 -9.29 -7.81
C GLU A 416 22.72 -8.15 -7.37
N LEU A 417 23.27 -7.41 -8.33
CA LEU A 417 24.19 -6.31 -8.06
C LEU A 417 23.53 -5.19 -7.24
N ILE A 418 22.24 -4.92 -7.49
CA ILE A 418 21.46 -3.94 -6.72
C ILE A 418 21.34 -4.38 -5.27
N ALA A 419 20.91 -5.62 -5.02
CA ALA A 419 20.68 -6.13 -3.67
C ALA A 419 21.93 -6.03 -2.79
N HIS A 420 23.09 -6.27 -3.37
CA HIS A 420 24.37 -6.24 -2.68
C HIS A 420 25.15 -4.93 -2.83
N ARG A 421 24.63 -3.96 -3.58
CA ARG A 421 25.31 -2.68 -3.92
C ARG A 421 26.69 -2.89 -4.55
N GLU A 422 26.88 -3.94 -5.32
CA GLU A 422 28.12 -4.27 -5.98
C GLU A 422 28.28 -3.57 -7.32
N GLY A 423 29.46 -3.04 -7.61
CA GLY A 423 29.80 -2.41 -8.88
C GLY A 423 28.77 -1.37 -9.33
N PHE A 424 28.25 -1.50 -10.55
CA PHE A 424 27.20 -0.64 -11.09
C PHE A 424 25.86 -0.76 -10.33
N GLY A 425 25.62 -1.88 -9.65
CA GLY A 425 24.48 -2.07 -8.77
C GLY A 425 24.39 -1.01 -7.67
N ASN A 426 25.50 -0.49 -7.19
CA ASN A 426 25.50 0.61 -6.21
C ASN A 426 24.91 1.92 -6.79
N VAL A 427 25.02 2.14 -8.11
CA VAL A 427 24.41 3.29 -8.79
C VAL A 427 22.91 3.05 -8.97
N LEU A 428 22.54 1.85 -9.41
CA LEU A 428 21.14 1.44 -9.57
C LEU A 428 20.38 1.47 -8.24
N ALA A 429 21.03 1.09 -7.12
CA ALA A 429 20.44 1.06 -5.78
C ALA A 429 20.01 2.44 -5.23
N GLU A 430 20.45 3.54 -5.87
CA GLU A 430 20.07 4.90 -5.51
C GLU A 430 18.72 5.35 -6.06
N GLY A 431 18.13 4.60 -7.01
CA GLY A 431 16.89 4.93 -7.70
C GLY A 431 17.10 5.88 -8.89
N THR A 432 16.08 5.94 -9.74
CA THR A 432 16.14 6.61 -11.06
C THR A 432 16.48 8.10 -10.96
N ALA A 433 15.86 8.83 -10.03
CA ALA A 433 16.08 10.27 -9.90
C ALA A 433 17.53 10.64 -9.54
N ARG A 434 18.15 9.90 -8.60
CA ARG A 434 19.53 10.13 -8.19
C ARG A 434 20.50 9.67 -9.27
N MET A 435 20.22 8.53 -9.90
CA MET A 435 21.00 8.03 -11.02
C MET A 435 21.01 9.02 -12.17
N ALA A 436 19.87 9.60 -12.54
CA ALA A 436 19.75 10.60 -13.60
C ALA A 436 20.63 11.85 -13.30
N ARG A 437 20.57 12.36 -12.08
CA ARG A 437 21.42 13.50 -11.67
C ARG A 437 22.90 13.16 -11.76
N LYS A 438 23.30 11.93 -11.45
CA LYS A 438 24.70 11.47 -11.51
C LYS A 438 25.18 11.29 -12.96
N ILE A 439 24.36 10.74 -13.85
CA ILE A 439 24.66 10.53 -15.27
C ILE A 439 24.71 11.89 -16.00
N GLY A 440 23.83 12.82 -15.68
CA GLY A 440 23.71 14.09 -16.39
C GLY A 440 23.05 13.95 -17.74
N HIS A 441 23.51 14.68 -18.76
CA HIS A 441 22.99 14.64 -20.14
C HIS A 441 21.48 14.93 -20.25
N ASN A 442 20.91 15.73 -19.33
CA ASN A 442 19.48 15.97 -19.18
C ASN A 442 18.66 14.68 -19.06
N SER A 443 19.27 13.60 -18.56
CA SER A 443 18.59 12.29 -18.42
C SER A 443 17.44 12.33 -17.40
N ILE A 444 17.36 13.38 -16.59
CA ILE A 444 16.23 13.63 -15.68
C ILE A 444 14.89 13.77 -16.45
N ASP A 445 14.90 14.24 -17.71
CA ASP A 445 13.69 14.46 -18.51
C ASP A 445 12.97 13.16 -18.88
N PHE A 446 13.70 12.05 -18.87
CA PHE A 446 13.14 10.71 -19.09
C PHE A 446 13.30 9.77 -17.89
N ALA A 447 13.64 10.31 -16.73
CA ALA A 447 13.57 9.60 -15.47
C ALA A 447 12.10 9.52 -15.02
N MET A 448 11.50 8.33 -15.12
CA MET A 448 10.08 8.13 -14.87
C MET A 448 9.82 8.06 -13.34
N GLN A 449 9.69 9.23 -12.71
CA GLN A 449 9.56 9.36 -11.25
C GLN A 449 8.79 10.63 -10.84
N VAL A 450 8.17 10.63 -9.67
CA VAL A 450 7.63 11.82 -9.01
C VAL A 450 8.09 11.86 -7.56
N LYS A 451 8.59 12.99 -7.10
CA LYS A 451 9.17 13.15 -5.75
C LYS A 451 10.33 12.17 -5.45
N GLY A 452 10.95 11.61 -6.49
CA GLY A 452 12.02 10.62 -6.35
C GLY A 452 11.57 9.15 -6.35
N GLN A 453 10.26 8.87 -6.31
CA GLN A 453 9.71 7.53 -6.42
C GLN A 453 9.32 7.24 -7.87
N GLU A 454 9.77 6.12 -8.40
CA GLU A 454 9.49 5.68 -9.77
C GLU A 454 7.99 5.54 -10.03
N THR A 455 7.53 5.90 -11.24
CA THR A 455 6.12 5.73 -11.63
C THR A 455 5.75 4.24 -11.70
N SER A 456 4.54 3.91 -11.28
CA SER A 456 3.99 2.58 -11.53
C SER A 456 3.63 2.39 -13.01
N MET A 457 3.36 1.16 -13.40
CA MET A 457 3.23 0.71 -14.80
C MET A 457 1.90 1.10 -15.43
N HIS A 458 1.55 2.39 -15.34
CA HIS A 458 0.34 2.98 -15.89
C HIS A 458 0.64 4.25 -16.67
N GLU A 459 -0.18 4.53 -17.70
CA GLU A 459 0.04 5.63 -18.64
C GLU A 459 -0.87 6.84 -18.33
N PRO A 460 -0.33 7.92 -17.76
CA PRO A 460 -1.08 9.15 -17.41
C PRO A 460 -1.80 9.81 -18.58
N ARG A 461 -1.32 9.66 -19.83
CA ARG A 461 -1.96 10.27 -21.02
C ARG A 461 -3.36 9.73 -21.27
N ILE A 462 -3.67 8.52 -20.78
CA ILE A 462 -5.02 7.91 -20.92
C ILE A 462 -5.72 7.67 -19.59
N LYS A 463 -5.02 7.84 -18.48
CA LYS A 463 -5.55 7.65 -17.12
C LYS A 463 -5.34 8.91 -16.31
N ALA A 464 -6.25 9.87 -16.41
CA ALA A 464 -6.10 11.17 -15.75
C ALA A 464 -6.19 11.08 -14.22
N ASN A 465 -7.06 10.21 -13.67
CA ASN A 465 -7.11 9.99 -12.22
C ASN A 465 -5.79 9.44 -11.69
N MET A 466 -5.14 8.56 -12.45
CA MET A 466 -3.80 8.04 -12.16
C MET A 466 -2.73 9.14 -12.24
N ALA A 467 -2.83 10.03 -13.26
CA ALA A 467 -1.94 11.19 -13.34
C ALA A 467 -2.02 12.06 -12.09
N PHE A 468 -3.24 12.33 -11.60
CA PHE A 468 -3.45 13.09 -10.37
C PHE A 468 -2.91 12.35 -9.15
N GLY A 469 -3.08 11.01 -9.07
CA GLY A 469 -2.49 10.18 -8.04
C GLY A 469 -0.96 10.28 -8.00
N PHE A 470 -0.29 10.20 -9.15
CA PHE A 470 1.17 10.38 -9.21
C PHE A 470 1.62 11.76 -8.74
N MET A 471 0.90 12.82 -9.11
CA MET A 471 1.24 14.18 -8.73
C MET A 471 1.04 14.45 -7.23
N PHE A 472 -0.11 14.05 -6.68
CA PHE A 472 -0.56 14.54 -5.39
C PHE A 472 -0.37 13.55 -4.23
N ALA A 473 -0.09 12.27 -4.51
CA ALA A 473 0.19 11.32 -3.43
C ALA A 473 1.39 11.78 -2.59
N PRO A 474 1.27 11.79 -1.26
CA PRO A 474 2.35 12.26 -0.39
C PRO A 474 3.63 11.42 -0.51
N ALA A 475 3.51 10.12 -0.74
CA ALA A 475 4.65 9.20 -0.85
C ALA A 475 5.39 9.25 -2.21
N GLY A 476 4.93 10.06 -3.16
CA GLY A 476 5.42 10.09 -4.54
C GLY A 476 4.50 9.36 -5.50
N ALA A 477 4.97 8.92 -6.68
CA ALA A 477 4.13 8.29 -7.70
C ALA A 477 3.46 7.01 -7.18
N ASP A 478 2.25 7.14 -6.65
CA ASP A 478 1.45 6.05 -6.09
C ASP A 478 0.23 5.76 -6.98
N HIS A 479 0.00 4.48 -7.29
CA HIS A 479 -1.14 4.01 -8.07
C HIS A 479 -2.27 3.44 -7.21
N CYS A 480 -2.09 3.38 -5.89
CA CYS A 480 -3.04 2.80 -4.94
C CYS A 480 -3.77 3.85 -4.09
N GLY A 481 -3.43 5.14 -4.24
CA GLY A 481 -4.03 6.24 -3.47
C GLY A 481 -5.35 6.77 -4.03
N SER A 482 -5.90 6.19 -5.09
CA SER A 482 -7.18 6.55 -5.71
C SER A 482 -7.72 5.43 -6.60
N ALA A 483 -9.00 5.50 -6.98
CA ALA A 483 -9.62 4.56 -7.91
C ALA A 483 -8.95 4.64 -9.30
N THR A 484 -8.80 3.50 -9.96
CA THR A 484 -8.32 3.46 -11.33
C THR A 484 -9.38 4.05 -12.29
N ASP A 485 -8.94 4.72 -13.36
CA ASP A 485 -9.85 5.35 -14.33
C ASP A 485 -10.88 4.37 -14.91
N GLY A 486 -10.50 3.12 -15.18
CA GLY A 486 -11.42 2.10 -15.66
C GLY A 486 -12.56 1.78 -14.69
N ALA A 487 -12.32 1.87 -13.39
CA ALA A 487 -13.34 1.61 -12.38
C ALA A 487 -14.42 2.71 -12.32
N VAL A 488 -14.09 3.94 -12.76
CA VAL A 488 -14.99 5.10 -12.67
C VAL A 488 -15.41 5.65 -14.04
N SER A 489 -15.16 4.89 -15.11
CA SER A 489 -15.46 5.31 -16.48
C SER A 489 -16.92 5.08 -16.90
N THR A 490 -17.71 4.38 -16.11
CA THR A 490 -19.12 4.08 -16.39
C THR A 490 -20.00 4.46 -15.21
N ASP A 491 -21.28 4.75 -15.46
CA ASP A 491 -22.26 5.03 -14.39
C ASP A 491 -22.35 3.86 -13.40
N LYS A 492 -22.29 2.62 -13.89
CA LYS A 492 -22.25 1.43 -13.04
C LYS A 492 -21.01 1.40 -12.15
N GLY A 493 -19.85 1.80 -12.65
CA GLY A 493 -18.62 1.87 -11.87
C GLY A 493 -18.70 2.91 -10.74
N LEU A 494 -19.48 3.99 -10.96
CA LEU A 494 -19.69 5.04 -9.97
C LEU A 494 -20.80 4.75 -8.94
N THR A 495 -21.48 3.61 -9.00
CA THR A 495 -22.60 3.31 -8.08
C THR A 495 -22.23 3.51 -6.61
N ALA A 496 -21.01 3.13 -6.21
CA ALA A 496 -20.52 3.32 -4.85
C ALA A 496 -20.31 4.80 -4.45
N TYR A 497 -20.30 5.72 -5.42
CA TYR A 497 -20.10 7.16 -5.22
C TYR A 497 -21.38 7.99 -5.44
N HIS A 498 -22.53 7.34 -5.74
CA HIS A 498 -23.79 8.04 -5.99
C HIS A 498 -24.24 8.86 -4.78
N THR A 499 -24.06 8.35 -3.57
CA THR A 499 -24.38 9.06 -2.31
C THR A 499 -23.47 10.26 -2.04
N LEU A 500 -22.32 10.30 -2.73
CA LEU A 500 -21.41 11.45 -2.72
C LEU A 500 -21.67 12.44 -3.87
N GLY A 501 -22.77 12.27 -4.63
CA GLY A 501 -23.23 13.17 -5.68
C GLY A 501 -22.65 12.92 -7.07
N TRP A 502 -21.90 11.83 -7.28
CA TRP A 502 -21.31 11.47 -8.58
C TRP A 502 -22.20 10.48 -9.33
N GLN A 503 -22.91 10.94 -10.38
CA GLN A 503 -23.99 10.19 -11.04
C GLN A 503 -23.59 9.63 -12.41
N SER A 504 -22.58 10.18 -13.08
CA SER A 504 -22.19 9.77 -14.43
C SER A 504 -20.68 9.57 -14.55
N GLY A 505 -20.29 8.53 -15.29
CA GLY A 505 -18.91 8.13 -15.50
C GLY A 505 -18.03 9.22 -16.11
N PHE A 506 -16.73 9.03 -15.99
CA PHE A 506 -15.71 9.94 -16.51
C PHE A 506 -15.03 9.33 -17.73
N VAL A 507 -14.75 10.14 -18.75
CA VAL A 507 -13.79 9.72 -19.77
C VAL A 507 -12.42 9.55 -19.13
N SER A 508 -11.76 8.42 -19.40
CA SER A 508 -10.52 8.04 -18.66
C SER A 508 -9.43 9.11 -18.76
N ASN A 509 -9.24 9.74 -19.92
CA ASN A 509 -8.24 10.79 -20.15
C ASN A 509 -8.80 12.22 -19.96
N GLU A 510 -9.98 12.38 -19.38
CA GLU A 510 -10.57 13.70 -19.12
C GLU A 510 -9.74 14.46 -18.07
N ILE A 511 -9.20 15.61 -18.46
CA ILE A 511 -8.55 16.55 -17.55
C ILE A 511 -9.46 17.77 -17.40
N SER A 512 -10.25 17.77 -16.32
CA SER A 512 -11.28 18.80 -16.07
C SER A 512 -11.44 19.08 -14.58
N ALA A 513 -12.01 20.23 -14.23
CA ALA A 513 -12.36 20.57 -12.87
C ALA A 513 -13.32 19.53 -12.23
N ARG A 514 -14.27 19.00 -13.02
CA ARG A 514 -15.20 17.95 -12.58
C ARG A 514 -14.42 16.71 -12.11
N LYS A 515 -13.45 16.23 -12.89
CA LYS A 515 -12.66 15.05 -12.54
C LYS A 515 -11.71 15.29 -11.37
N VAL A 516 -11.13 16.49 -11.26
CA VAL A 516 -10.33 16.89 -10.09
C VAL A 516 -11.17 16.92 -8.82
N GLY A 517 -12.42 17.42 -8.91
CA GLY A 517 -13.37 17.37 -7.78
C GLY A 517 -13.67 15.95 -7.32
N PHE A 518 -13.88 15.04 -8.27
CA PHE A 518 -14.01 13.62 -7.97
C PHE A 518 -12.73 13.05 -7.32
N TYR A 519 -11.56 13.30 -7.92
CA TYR A 519 -10.27 12.83 -7.41
C TYR A 519 -10.03 13.24 -5.95
N LYS A 520 -10.36 14.51 -5.58
CA LYS A 520 -10.23 14.99 -4.20
C LYS A 520 -11.03 14.13 -3.21
N ILE A 521 -12.28 13.84 -3.53
CA ILE A 521 -13.17 13.01 -2.69
C ILE A 521 -12.66 11.57 -2.63
N ASP A 522 -12.27 11.04 -3.78
CA ASP A 522 -11.76 9.68 -3.91
C ASP A 522 -10.43 9.48 -3.16
N ALA A 523 -9.48 10.41 -3.28
CA ALA A 523 -8.22 10.38 -2.54
C ALA A 523 -8.45 10.44 -1.01
N CYS A 524 -9.40 11.25 -0.53
CA CYS A 524 -9.79 11.27 0.87
C CYS A 524 -10.40 9.93 1.32
N ASN A 525 -11.23 9.31 0.47
CA ASN A 525 -11.79 7.98 0.75
C ASN A 525 -10.69 6.91 0.83
N TYR A 526 -9.71 6.92 -0.09
CA TYR A 526 -8.59 5.98 -0.07
C TYR A 526 -7.69 6.20 1.16
N ALA A 527 -7.40 7.43 1.54
CA ALA A 527 -6.66 7.71 2.77
C ALA A 527 -7.40 7.24 4.04
N ALA A 528 -8.74 7.26 4.04
CA ALA A 528 -9.54 6.65 5.10
C ALA A 528 -9.48 5.11 5.04
N ILE A 529 -9.53 4.49 3.86
CA ILE A 529 -9.35 3.04 3.67
C ILE A 529 -7.98 2.60 4.19
N ASP A 530 -6.90 3.34 3.90
CA ASP A 530 -5.54 3.07 4.36
C ASP A 530 -5.40 3.27 5.88
N SER A 531 -6.23 4.14 6.47
CA SER A 531 -6.31 4.32 7.92
C SER A 531 -7.12 3.22 8.62
N LEU A 532 -8.13 2.65 7.95
CA LEU A 532 -8.83 1.43 8.36
C LEU A 532 -7.99 0.17 8.09
N VAL A 533 -7.00 0.28 7.23
CA VAL A 533 -6.13 -0.80 6.73
C VAL A 533 -6.93 -1.90 6.02
N LEU A 534 -7.87 -1.48 5.18
CA LEU A 534 -8.66 -2.37 4.31
C LEU A 534 -7.98 -2.58 2.95
N CYS A 535 -8.15 -3.76 2.39
CA CYS A 535 -7.73 -4.01 1.01
C CYS A 535 -8.67 -3.33 0.00
N MET A 536 -8.13 -2.48 -0.85
CA MET A 536 -8.89 -1.77 -1.89
C MET A 536 -9.60 -2.70 -2.90
N PHE A 537 -9.06 -3.90 -3.14
CA PHE A 537 -9.65 -4.86 -4.09
C PHE A 537 -10.94 -5.52 -3.60
N VAL A 538 -11.27 -5.44 -2.32
CA VAL A 538 -12.48 -6.09 -1.78
C VAL A 538 -13.75 -5.33 -2.15
N GLY A 539 -13.69 -4.00 -2.28
CA GLY A 539 -14.78 -3.19 -2.82
C GLY A 539 -15.97 -3.00 -1.87
N TYR A 540 -15.73 -2.72 -0.59
CA TYR A 540 -16.81 -2.35 0.34
C TYR A 540 -17.55 -1.08 -0.08
N GLY A 541 -16.86 -0.16 -0.75
CA GLY A 541 -17.35 1.18 -1.06
C GLY A 541 -17.40 2.12 0.15
N PRO A 542 -17.55 3.44 -0.07
CA PRO A 542 -17.53 4.43 1.03
C PRO A 542 -18.57 4.15 2.12
N GLU A 543 -19.81 3.81 1.75
CA GLU A 543 -20.88 3.49 2.72
C GLU A 543 -20.60 2.18 3.46
N GLY A 544 -20.14 1.15 2.75
CA GLY A 544 -19.79 -0.13 3.36
C GLY A 544 -18.63 -0.03 4.34
N ASN A 545 -17.66 0.86 4.08
CA ASN A 545 -16.58 1.16 5.01
C ASN A 545 -17.11 1.80 6.31
N ALA A 546 -18.05 2.76 6.20
CA ALA A 546 -18.69 3.40 7.35
C ALA A 546 -19.57 2.41 8.13
N GLU A 547 -20.36 1.58 7.43
CA GLU A 547 -21.17 0.51 8.03
C GLU A 547 -20.30 -0.47 8.84
N LEU A 548 -19.17 -0.88 8.24
CA LEU A 548 -18.22 -1.79 8.90
C LEU A 548 -17.58 -1.15 10.13
N LEU A 549 -17.11 0.10 10.01
CA LEU A 549 -16.52 0.82 11.14
C LEU A 549 -17.51 0.96 12.30
N LYS A 550 -18.76 1.34 12.02
CA LYS A 550 -19.83 1.43 13.00
C LYS A 550 -20.10 0.09 13.69
N ALA A 551 -20.16 -1.00 12.92
CA ALA A 551 -20.40 -2.34 13.45
C ALA A 551 -19.27 -2.83 14.39
N VAL A 552 -18.04 -2.47 14.06
CA VAL A 552 -16.86 -2.90 14.83
C VAL A 552 -16.66 -2.06 16.07
N THR A 553 -16.71 -0.72 15.96
CA THR A 553 -16.34 0.19 17.04
C THR A 553 -17.52 0.57 17.97
N GLY A 554 -18.76 0.49 17.46
CA GLY A 554 -19.94 1.02 18.11
C GLY A 554 -20.14 2.53 17.93
N TRP A 555 -19.24 3.20 17.22
CA TRP A 555 -19.36 4.65 16.98
C TRP A 555 -20.55 4.97 16.07
N ASP A 556 -21.26 6.05 16.39
CA ASP A 556 -22.18 6.65 15.43
C ASP A 556 -21.36 7.45 14.42
N THR A 557 -21.07 6.83 13.28
CA THR A 557 -20.18 7.35 12.23
C THR A 557 -20.81 7.16 10.85
N GLY A 558 -20.32 7.91 9.87
CA GLY A 558 -20.78 7.85 8.49
C GLY A 558 -19.68 8.30 7.51
N ILE A 559 -20.00 8.32 6.22
CA ILE A 559 -19.09 8.66 5.13
C ILE A 559 -18.43 10.03 5.35
N GLY A 560 -19.19 11.03 5.82
CA GLY A 560 -18.69 12.39 6.06
C GLY A 560 -17.52 12.40 7.05
N GLU A 561 -17.59 11.62 8.14
CA GLU A 561 -16.50 11.51 9.09
C GLU A 561 -15.28 10.81 8.48
N LEU A 562 -15.49 9.72 7.72
CA LEU A 562 -14.40 9.01 7.04
C LEU A 562 -13.67 9.91 6.04
N LEU A 563 -14.39 10.66 5.22
CA LEU A 563 -13.79 11.61 4.26
C LEU A 563 -13.00 12.70 4.98
N ARG A 564 -13.52 13.21 6.11
CA ARG A 564 -12.82 14.20 6.93
C ARG A 564 -11.55 13.64 7.57
N ILE A 565 -11.55 12.38 7.99
CA ILE A 565 -10.36 11.68 8.47
C ILE A 565 -9.33 11.54 7.35
N GLY A 566 -9.74 11.11 6.15
CA GLY A 566 -8.85 11.01 5.01
C GLY A 566 -8.24 12.36 4.60
N GLU A 567 -9.04 13.44 4.59
CA GLU A 567 -8.55 14.79 4.32
C GLU A 567 -7.53 15.25 5.37
N ARG A 568 -7.78 14.95 6.65
CA ARG A 568 -6.82 15.20 7.75
C ARG A 568 -5.50 14.48 7.51
N VAL A 569 -5.55 13.19 7.19
CA VAL A 569 -4.36 12.36 6.95
C VAL A 569 -3.54 12.92 5.79
N LEU A 570 -4.17 13.20 4.65
CA LEU A 570 -3.49 13.78 3.48
C LEU A 570 -2.89 15.16 3.78
N THR A 571 -3.62 16.01 4.49
CA THR A 571 -3.14 17.35 4.87
C THR A 571 -1.97 17.27 5.85
N THR A 572 -2.01 16.35 6.82
CA THR A 572 -0.90 16.12 7.74
C THR A 572 0.36 15.61 7.02
N MET A 573 0.20 14.67 6.09
CA MET A 573 1.31 14.19 5.26
C MET A 573 1.86 15.30 4.35
N ARG A 574 1.01 16.20 3.86
CA ARG A 574 1.44 17.38 3.10
C ARG A 574 2.28 18.32 3.95
N LEU A 575 1.84 18.64 5.16
CA LEU A 575 2.60 19.46 6.11
C LEU A 575 3.97 18.85 6.42
N PHE A 576 4.01 17.53 6.64
CA PHE A 576 5.27 16.81 6.83
C PHE A 576 6.21 17.00 5.63
N ASN A 577 5.73 16.74 4.42
CA ASN A 577 6.53 16.85 3.20
C ASN A 577 7.08 18.27 2.99
N MET A 578 6.27 19.28 3.22
CA MET A 578 6.71 20.67 3.10
C MET A 578 7.76 21.03 4.16
N ARG A 579 7.59 20.58 5.39
CA ARG A 579 8.60 20.73 6.43
C ARG A 579 9.94 20.10 6.03
N GLU A 580 9.90 18.98 5.31
CA GLU A 580 11.09 18.29 4.80
C GLU A 580 11.64 18.85 3.47
N GLY A 581 11.03 19.92 2.94
CA GLY A 581 11.54 20.68 1.79
C GLY A 581 10.90 20.33 0.44
N LEU A 582 9.90 19.45 0.39
CA LEU A 582 9.12 19.26 -0.84
C LEU A 582 8.18 20.47 -1.04
N THR A 583 7.97 20.84 -2.30
CA THR A 583 7.22 22.03 -2.70
C THR A 583 6.15 21.72 -3.74
N SER A 584 5.42 22.72 -4.20
CA SER A 584 4.50 22.59 -5.34
C SER A 584 5.19 22.21 -6.66
N ALA A 585 6.51 22.46 -6.78
CA ALA A 585 7.28 22.04 -7.95
C ALA A 585 7.45 20.52 -8.04
N ASP A 586 7.35 19.83 -6.91
CA ASP A 586 7.42 18.36 -6.86
C ASP A 586 6.07 17.70 -7.18
N ASP A 587 4.96 18.48 -7.22
CA ASP A 587 3.64 18.01 -7.64
C ASP A 587 3.50 18.14 -9.16
N THR A 588 4.33 17.38 -9.88
CA THR A 588 4.41 17.38 -11.34
C THR A 588 4.48 15.95 -11.88
N LEU A 589 4.50 15.81 -13.19
CA LEU A 589 4.71 14.54 -13.88
C LEU A 589 6.04 14.58 -14.64
N PRO A 590 6.67 13.42 -14.91
CA PRO A 590 7.85 13.33 -15.78
C PRO A 590 7.62 14.01 -17.13
N GLU A 591 8.63 14.75 -17.62
CA GLU A 591 8.54 15.55 -18.85
C GLU A 591 8.15 14.68 -20.06
N ARG A 592 8.54 13.40 -20.05
CA ARG A 592 8.18 12.44 -21.09
C ARG A 592 6.67 12.34 -21.36
N PHE A 593 5.81 12.56 -20.39
CA PHE A 593 4.36 12.50 -20.58
C PHE A 593 3.79 13.71 -21.34
N PHE A 594 4.56 14.78 -21.45
CA PHE A 594 4.21 15.99 -22.22
C PHE A 594 4.69 15.93 -23.68
N GLY A 595 5.47 14.90 -24.05
CA GLY A 595 5.90 14.63 -25.42
C GLY A 595 5.19 13.42 -26.07
N PRO A 596 5.41 13.17 -27.36
CA PRO A 596 4.87 12.01 -28.06
C PRO A 596 5.57 10.71 -27.64
N LYS A 597 4.94 9.57 -27.90
CA LYS A 597 5.59 8.25 -27.86
C LYS A 597 6.07 7.86 -29.27
N LEU A 598 6.95 6.87 -29.34
CA LEU A 598 7.45 6.36 -30.59
C LEU A 598 6.35 5.69 -31.45
N ASP A 599 5.44 4.97 -30.78
CA ASP A 599 4.40 4.17 -31.42
C ASP A 599 3.21 3.91 -30.46
N GLY A 600 2.25 3.09 -30.92
CA GLY A 600 1.11 2.62 -30.14
C GLY A 600 -0.10 3.56 -30.14
N ALA A 601 -1.12 3.19 -29.39
CA ALA A 601 -2.41 3.87 -29.37
C ALA A 601 -2.33 5.34 -28.92
N VAL A 602 -1.34 5.68 -28.10
CA VAL A 602 -1.13 7.03 -27.56
C VAL A 602 0.09 7.74 -28.17
N ALA A 603 0.59 7.28 -29.31
CA ALA A 603 1.79 7.84 -29.95
C ALA A 603 1.71 9.37 -30.17
N LYS A 604 0.51 9.88 -30.48
CA LYS A 604 0.27 11.32 -30.73
C LYS A 604 -0.40 12.02 -29.54
N THR A 605 -0.65 11.31 -28.44
CA THR A 605 -1.30 11.88 -27.25
C THR A 605 -0.24 12.44 -26.31
N GLN A 606 -0.43 13.68 -25.86
CA GLN A 606 0.46 14.35 -24.91
C GLN A 606 -0.38 15.01 -23.84
N LEU A 607 0.17 15.12 -22.66
CA LEU A 607 -0.40 15.98 -21.63
C LEU A 607 -0.14 17.45 -21.97
N ASP A 608 -1.00 18.31 -21.48
CA ASP A 608 -0.91 19.76 -21.68
C ASP A 608 -0.49 20.40 -20.35
N HIS A 609 0.66 21.08 -20.34
CA HIS A 609 1.19 21.75 -19.13
C HIS A 609 0.18 22.73 -18.52
N ALA A 610 -0.55 23.52 -19.33
CA ALA A 610 -1.52 24.47 -18.83
C ALA A 610 -2.72 23.78 -18.16
N LYS A 611 -3.15 22.63 -18.70
CA LYS A 611 -4.21 21.83 -18.05
C LYS A 611 -3.74 21.17 -16.76
N ILE A 612 -2.51 20.67 -16.71
CA ILE A 612 -1.94 20.11 -15.49
C ILE A 612 -1.75 21.18 -14.41
N ASP A 613 -1.32 22.39 -14.79
CA ASP A 613 -1.25 23.52 -13.86
C ASP A 613 -2.63 23.95 -13.34
N MET A 614 -3.66 23.95 -14.20
CA MET A 614 -5.04 24.20 -13.77
C MET A 614 -5.50 23.14 -12.76
N VAL A 615 -5.23 21.86 -13.03
CA VAL A 615 -5.54 20.74 -12.13
C VAL A 615 -4.86 20.94 -10.77
N ARG A 616 -3.56 21.27 -10.75
CA ARG A 616 -2.78 21.49 -9.52
C ARG A 616 -3.38 22.63 -8.68
N LYS A 617 -3.62 23.79 -9.29
CA LYS A 617 -4.21 24.95 -8.62
C LYS A 617 -5.61 24.65 -8.07
N TYR A 618 -6.43 23.96 -8.86
CA TYR A 618 -7.79 23.64 -8.44
C TYR A 618 -7.82 22.58 -7.33
N TYR A 619 -6.96 21.56 -7.40
CA TYR A 619 -6.83 20.58 -6.32
C TYR A 619 -6.42 21.26 -5.00
N TYR A 620 -5.46 22.18 -5.02
CA TYR A 620 -5.06 22.92 -3.82
C TYR A 620 -6.22 23.73 -3.24
N THR A 621 -6.98 24.42 -4.09
CA THR A 621 -8.18 25.13 -3.66
C THR A 621 -9.19 24.20 -2.97
N LEU A 622 -9.46 23.02 -3.55
CA LEU A 622 -10.38 22.03 -2.98
C LEU A 622 -9.88 21.44 -1.65
N MET A 623 -8.58 21.36 -1.47
CA MET A 623 -7.95 20.91 -0.22
C MET A 623 -7.83 22.01 0.84
N GLY A 624 -8.19 23.27 0.51
CA GLY A 624 -7.98 24.42 1.41
C GLY A 624 -6.50 24.76 1.59
N TRP A 625 -5.71 24.64 0.51
CA TRP A 625 -4.30 25.02 0.45
C TRP A 625 -4.12 26.26 -0.41
N ASP A 626 -3.05 27.02 -0.19
CA ASP A 626 -2.73 28.20 -0.98
C ASP A 626 -2.21 27.86 -2.40
N ALA A 627 -1.87 28.86 -3.19
CA ALA A 627 -1.36 28.69 -4.56
C ALA A 627 -0.03 27.91 -4.64
N ASN A 628 0.71 27.84 -3.54
CA ASN A 628 1.96 27.08 -3.41
C ASN A 628 1.74 25.69 -2.83
N GLY A 629 0.48 25.31 -2.59
CA GLY A 629 0.11 24.04 -1.99
C GLY A 629 0.38 23.95 -0.49
N VAL A 630 0.48 25.09 0.20
CA VAL A 630 0.61 25.17 1.66
C VAL A 630 -0.78 25.10 2.28
N PRO A 631 -1.07 24.14 3.18
CA PRO A 631 -2.33 24.13 3.91
C PRO A 631 -2.56 25.44 4.66
N LEU A 632 -3.74 26.05 4.47
CA LEU A 632 -4.11 27.28 5.16
C LEU A 632 -4.25 27.04 6.67
N PRO A 633 -3.89 28.00 7.54
CA PRO A 633 -4.04 27.86 9.00
C PRO A 633 -5.46 27.47 9.41
N GLU A 634 -6.48 28.05 8.77
CA GLU A 634 -7.89 27.76 9.01
C GLU A 634 -8.24 26.30 8.65
N LYS A 635 -7.61 25.74 7.59
CA LYS A 635 -7.79 24.33 7.22
C LYS A 635 -7.13 23.40 8.22
N VAL A 636 -5.96 23.75 8.73
CA VAL A 636 -5.24 23.01 9.77
C VAL A 636 -6.06 22.97 11.07
N GLU A 637 -6.60 24.15 11.47
CA GLU A 637 -7.49 24.27 12.62
C GLU A 637 -8.80 23.48 12.42
N GLU A 638 -9.49 23.65 11.27
CA GLU A 638 -10.72 22.92 10.91
C GLU A 638 -10.52 21.39 11.02
N LEU A 639 -9.39 20.88 10.58
CA LEU A 639 -9.06 19.46 10.62
C LEU A 639 -8.50 19.00 11.97
N TYR A 640 -8.35 19.88 12.96
CA TYR A 640 -7.76 19.58 14.28
C TYR A 640 -6.35 18.95 14.16
N ILE A 641 -5.51 19.48 13.27
CA ILE A 641 -4.11 19.07 13.13
C ILE A 641 -3.28 19.94 14.08
N ASP A 642 -2.73 19.34 15.13
CA ASP A 642 -1.95 20.04 16.17
C ASP A 642 -0.47 20.16 15.80
#